data_920c256f3976d5a3ac6e8732233e5eff
#
_entry.id   920c256f3976d5a3ac6e8732233e5eff
#
_cell.length_a   1.000
_cell.length_b   1.000
_cell.length_c   1.000
_cell.angle_alpha   90.00
_cell.angle_beta   90.00
_cell.angle_gamma   90.00
#
_symmetry.space_group_name_H-M   'P 1'
#
loop_
_entity.id
_entity.type
_entity.pdbx_description
1 polymer ?
#
loop_
_entity_poly.entity_id
_entity_poly.type
_entity_poly.pdbx_seq_one_letter_code
_entity_poly.pdbx_strand_id
1 'polypeptide(L)'
;MGDYYDLGTHSRPVTTTSDQAQLWFDRGLVWTYAFHHEEAVACFERAAEADPDCAMAYWGIAYALGPNYNKPWEFFEGAELTRTVQRTHAAVERAHAKAAGATPVEQALIGALRARYPQAEAVADCSVWNEPYADAMRAVYALAPDDPDIATLHADAAMNLTPWQLWDLGTGQPAEGARTLEIRDVLEGALATEAGARHPGVLHLYIHLMEMSPAPERALTVADRLRGLVPDAGHLLHMPSHLDVLCGDYRQVVAANSAAIAADEKYHRQAGAMNFYTLYRAHNLHFKIYGALFLGQAKVALDTAAQLEAAVPEDLLRVQSPPMADWLEAFLAMRVHVLIRFGRWADILELPAPADPELYAVTTAMRHYARGVALSATGEVDRAEAERALFHEAVGRVPGTRMLFNNTCHDILAIAAAMLDGELEYRKGNHDLAFAALERSIELDDTLPYDEPWGWMQPTRHAYGALLLEQGRVAEAEAVYRADLGLDDTLPRPLQHPDNVWALHGLHECLLRNGKTGEAALVGHQLKTATALADVPIRSSCFCRLDVPPATDACCPDPAGHRRSRPACSSALVMAGRSRRRHRGSRVRDISSSGVRRWFSAWASRVSASAADVAPCSSSAIVRSTSARSAKRLIPQSRPSSSRVSG
;
A
#
# COMPACT_ATOMS: atom_id res chain seq x y z
N MET A 1 29.98 -6.76 -19.23
CA MET A 1 28.53 -6.67 -18.94
C MET A 1 28.42 -5.92 -17.63
N GLY A 2 27.76 -4.76 -17.60
CA GLY A 2 27.51 -4.07 -16.32
C GLY A 2 26.69 -4.99 -15.43
N ASP A 3 26.88 -4.86 -14.11
CA ASP A 3 26.18 -5.67 -13.12
C ASP A 3 24.67 -5.47 -13.29
N TYR A 4 23.97 -6.53 -13.71
CA TYR A 4 22.50 -6.58 -13.67
C TYR A 4 22.05 -6.70 -12.20
N TYR A 5 20.77 -6.64 -11.92
CA TYR A 5 20.24 -6.79 -10.58
C TYR A 5 20.53 -8.17 -9.99
N ASP A 6 20.76 -8.23 -8.68
CA ASP A 6 20.85 -9.49 -7.93
C ASP A 6 19.46 -10.01 -7.62
N LEU A 7 19.02 -10.99 -8.40
CA LEU A 7 17.70 -11.61 -8.30
C LEU A 7 17.75 -12.98 -7.58
N GLY A 8 18.85 -13.27 -6.87
CA GLY A 8 19.04 -14.55 -6.21
C GLY A 8 19.37 -15.68 -7.21
N THR A 9 18.98 -16.90 -6.87
CA THR A 9 19.40 -18.10 -7.58
C THR A 9 18.25 -18.91 -8.20
N HIS A 10 17.02 -18.37 -8.21
CA HIS A 10 15.88 -19.08 -8.79
C HIS A 10 16.05 -19.20 -10.31
N SER A 11 15.81 -20.40 -10.81
CA SER A 11 15.86 -20.73 -12.25
C SER A 11 14.84 -21.80 -12.57
N ARG A 12 14.13 -21.62 -13.67
CA ARG A 12 13.22 -22.60 -14.27
C ARG A 12 13.74 -22.97 -15.65
N PRO A 13 14.21 -24.21 -15.88
CA PRO A 13 14.59 -24.66 -17.21
C PRO A 13 13.43 -24.55 -18.20
N VAL A 14 13.67 -23.98 -19.37
CA VAL A 14 12.71 -23.90 -20.47
C VAL A 14 13.30 -24.48 -21.75
N THR A 15 12.43 -24.86 -22.70
CA THR A 15 12.85 -25.40 -24.00
C THR A 15 13.52 -24.30 -24.82
N THR A 16 14.85 -24.27 -24.79
CA THR A 16 15.74 -23.39 -25.56
C THR A 16 17.12 -24.03 -25.68
N THR A 17 17.88 -23.68 -26.71
CA THR A 17 19.31 -24.04 -26.84
C THR A 17 20.24 -22.85 -26.53
N SER A 18 19.66 -21.70 -26.20
CA SER A 18 20.39 -20.45 -25.93
C SER A 18 20.53 -20.20 -24.44
N ASP A 19 21.74 -20.28 -23.90
CA ASP A 19 22.02 -19.92 -22.49
C ASP A 19 21.60 -18.47 -22.19
N GLN A 20 21.64 -17.57 -23.17
CA GLN A 20 21.20 -16.19 -23.01
C GLN A 20 19.68 -16.09 -22.91
N ALA A 21 18.93 -16.87 -23.69
CA ALA A 21 17.47 -16.92 -23.59
C ALA A 21 17.06 -17.48 -22.23
N GLN A 22 17.69 -18.57 -21.77
CA GLN A 22 17.44 -19.13 -20.44
C GLN A 22 17.71 -18.09 -19.34
N LEU A 23 18.86 -17.41 -19.37
CA LEU A 23 19.22 -16.38 -18.38
C LEU A 23 18.19 -15.24 -18.33
N TRP A 24 17.76 -14.73 -19.49
CA TRP A 24 16.80 -13.64 -19.53
C TRP A 24 15.38 -14.11 -19.14
N PHE A 25 15.04 -15.36 -19.44
CA PHE A 25 13.79 -15.96 -19.00
C PHE A 25 13.74 -16.05 -17.46
N ASP A 26 14.79 -16.58 -16.82
CA ASP A 26 14.88 -16.69 -15.36
C ASP A 26 14.73 -15.32 -14.68
N ARG A 27 15.40 -14.29 -15.22
CA ARG A 27 15.27 -12.91 -14.73
C ARG A 27 13.85 -12.39 -14.87
N GLY A 28 13.22 -12.62 -16.02
CA GLY A 28 11.83 -12.22 -16.26
C GLY A 28 10.87 -12.92 -15.30
N LEU A 29 11.10 -14.19 -15.01
CA LEU A 29 10.25 -14.95 -14.09
C LEU A 29 10.36 -14.46 -12.66
N VAL A 30 11.58 -14.16 -12.17
CA VAL A 30 11.77 -13.60 -10.82
C VAL A 30 11.15 -12.21 -10.72
N TRP A 31 11.31 -11.35 -11.72
CA TRP A 31 10.62 -10.05 -11.75
C TRP A 31 9.11 -10.18 -11.78
N THR A 32 8.58 -11.21 -12.46
CA THR A 32 7.15 -11.53 -12.43
C THR A 32 6.68 -11.88 -11.02
N TYR A 33 7.43 -12.74 -10.30
CA TYR A 33 7.13 -13.07 -8.90
C TYR A 33 7.32 -11.89 -7.94
N ALA A 34 8.08 -10.87 -8.34
CA ALA A 34 8.22 -9.61 -7.63
C ALA A 34 7.20 -8.54 -8.04
N PHE A 35 6.21 -8.87 -8.85
CA PHE A 35 5.21 -7.95 -9.42
C PHE A 35 5.81 -6.74 -10.16
N HIS A 36 7.10 -6.85 -10.55
CA HIS A 36 7.76 -5.85 -11.37
C HIS A 36 7.60 -6.18 -12.86
N HIS A 37 6.37 -6.13 -13.33
CA HIS A 37 5.94 -6.64 -14.62
C HIS A 37 6.57 -5.88 -15.81
N GLU A 38 6.84 -4.58 -15.71
CA GLU A 38 7.50 -3.81 -16.77
C GLU A 38 8.92 -4.34 -17.06
N GLU A 39 9.72 -4.59 -16.02
CA GLU A 39 11.07 -5.16 -16.18
C GLU A 39 11.01 -6.66 -16.55
N ALA A 40 10.00 -7.39 -16.07
CA ALA A 40 9.76 -8.78 -16.46
C ALA A 40 9.54 -8.89 -17.99
N VAL A 41 8.68 -8.05 -18.55
CA VAL A 41 8.44 -7.99 -20.01
C VAL A 41 9.73 -7.69 -20.77
N ALA A 42 10.52 -6.69 -20.31
CA ALA A 42 11.79 -6.36 -20.95
C ALA A 42 12.78 -7.54 -20.93
N CYS A 43 12.80 -8.35 -19.86
CA CYS A 43 13.61 -9.56 -19.78
C CYS A 43 13.12 -10.65 -20.75
N PHE A 44 11.82 -10.89 -20.81
CA PHE A 44 11.26 -11.87 -21.73
C PHE A 44 11.41 -11.47 -23.20
N GLU A 45 11.35 -10.17 -23.53
CA GLU A 45 11.65 -9.66 -24.86
C GLU A 45 13.12 -9.93 -25.24
N ARG A 46 14.07 -9.72 -24.31
CA ARG A 46 15.47 -10.10 -24.52
C ARG A 46 15.68 -11.62 -24.64
N ALA A 47 14.89 -12.43 -23.95
CA ALA A 47 14.91 -13.89 -24.13
C ALA A 47 14.45 -14.26 -25.54
N ALA A 48 13.37 -13.64 -26.05
CA ALA A 48 12.87 -13.85 -27.39
C ALA A 48 13.83 -13.33 -28.49
N GLU A 49 14.61 -12.26 -28.20
CA GLU A 49 15.67 -11.78 -29.10
C GLU A 49 16.85 -12.77 -29.16
N ALA A 50 17.22 -13.38 -28.02
CA ALA A 50 18.31 -14.33 -27.91
C ALA A 50 17.98 -15.72 -28.53
N ASP A 51 16.71 -16.11 -28.47
CA ASP A 51 16.16 -17.30 -29.13
C ASP A 51 14.71 -17.03 -29.62
N PRO A 52 14.57 -16.64 -30.90
CA PRO A 52 13.23 -16.39 -31.48
C PRO A 52 12.31 -17.62 -31.54
N ASP A 53 12.83 -18.82 -31.31
CA ASP A 53 12.04 -20.05 -31.28
C ASP A 53 11.68 -20.52 -29.87
N CYS A 54 12.18 -19.83 -28.82
CA CYS A 54 11.79 -20.10 -27.44
C CYS A 54 10.33 -19.70 -27.17
N ALA A 55 9.43 -20.68 -27.16
CA ALA A 55 7.99 -20.46 -26.94
C ALA A 55 7.70 -19.82 -25.59
N MET A 56 8.47 -20.20 -24.55
CA MET A 56 8.28 -19.71 -23.20
C MET A 56 8.66 -18.22 -23.04
N ALA A 57 9.53 -17.67 -23.88
CA ALA A 57 9.79 -16.23 -23.88
C ALA A 57 8.54 -15.43 -24.27
N TYR A 58 7.79 -15.88 -25.27
CA TYR A 58 6.52 -15.25 -25.67
C TYR A 58 5.40 -15.50 -24.65
N TRP A 59 5.40 -16.69 -24.00
CA TRP A 59 4.53 -16.96 -22.86
C TRP A 59 4.76 -15.95 -21.74
N GLY A 60 6.02 -15.70 -21.38
CA GLY A 60 6.40 -14.75 -20.34
C GLY A 60 5.98 -13.31 -20.67
N ILE A 61 6.15 -12.87 -21.93
CA ILE A 61 5.67 -11.57 -22.41
C ILE A 61 4.14 -11.45 -22.21
N ALA A 62 3.38 -12.46 -22.63
CA ALA A 62 1.93 -12.46 -22.50
C ALA A 62 1.49 -12.47 -21.04
N TYR A 63 2.15 -13.25 -20.19
CA TYR A 63 1.84 -13.35 -18.78
C TYR A 63 2.08 -12.03 -18.05
N ALA A 64 3.27 -11.45 -18.20
CA ALA A 64 3.67 -10.25 -17.47
C ALA A 64 3.02 -8.95 -17.99
N LEU A 65 2.52 -8.90 -19.23
CA LEU A 65 1.75 -7.76 -19.73
C LEU A 65 0.34 -7.68 -19.15
N GLY A 66 -0.21 -8.79 -18.68
CA GLY A 66 -1.58 -8.89 -18.20
C GLY A 66 -1.76 -8.54 -16.73
N PRO A 67 -2.96 -8.80 -16.18
CA PRO A 67 -3.26 -8.51 -14.80
C PRO A 67 -2.43 -9.37 -13.83
N ASN A 68 -2.33 -8.89 -12.60
CA ASN A 68 -1.83 -9.63 -11.45
C ASN A 68 -2.65 -9.25 -10.22
N TYR A 69 -2.39 -9.87 -9.07
CA TYR A 69 -3.12 -9.66 -7.84
C TYR A 69 -3.18 -8.19 -7.40
N ASN A 70 -2.09 -7.40 -7.64
CA ASN A 70 -2.02 -5.98 -7.29
C ASN A 70 -2.47 -5.03 -8.42
N LYS A 71 -2.66 -5.55 -9.63
CA LYS A 71 -3.19 -4.81 -10.78
C LYS A 71 -4.19 -5.67 -11.54
N PRO A 72 -5.39 -5.90 -10.99
CA PRO A 72 -6.45 -6.65 -11.67
C PRO A 72 -6.98 -5.90 -12.90
N TRP A 73 -7.87 -6.53 -13.68
CA TRP A 73 -8.39 -5.96 -14.92
C TRP A 73 -9.04 -4.59 -14.74
N GLU A 74 -9.63 -4.33 -13.61
CA GLU A 74 -10.32 -3.08 -13.26
C GLU A 74 -9.38 -1.86 -13.26
N PHE A 75 -8.06 -2.09 -13.10
CA PHE A 75 -7.06 -1.01 -13.14
C PHE A 75 -6.50 -0.73 -14.53
N PHE A 76 -6.90 -1.52 -15.54
CA PHE A 76 -6.56 -1.24 -16.93
C PHE A 76 -7.68 -0.44 -17.58
N GLU A 77 -7.36 0.72 -18.14
CA GLU A 77 -8.37 1.55 -18.75
C GLU A 77 -7.96 2.16 -20.10
N GLY A 78 -8.98 2.54 -20.89
CA GLY A 78 -8.83 3.29 -22.12
C GLY A 78 -7.83 2.70 -23.10
N ALA A 79 -6.84 3.49 -23.45
CA ALA A 79 -5.82 3.10 -24.42
C ALA A 79 -4.84 2.06 -23.88
N GLU A 80 -4.61 2.02 -22.56
CA GLU A 80 -3.77 0.99 -21.92
C GLU A 80 -4.43 -0.38 -22.05
N LEU A 81 -5.70 -0.52 -21.68
CA LEU A 81 -6.45 -1.78 -21.80
C LEU A 81 -6.41 -2.33 -23.24
N THR A 82 -6.70 -1.45 -24.22
CA THR A 82 -6.71 -1.84 -25.62
C THR A 82 -5.34 -2.37 -26.06
N ARG A 83 -4.25 -1.65 -25.75
CA ARG A 83 -2.88 -2.06 -26.08
C ARG A 83 -2.50 -3.36 -25.37
N THR A 84 -2.85 -3.50 -24.10
CA THR A 84 -2.54 -4.69 -23.31
C THR A 84 -3.19 -5.91 -23.91
N VAL A 85 -4.50 -5.90 -24.17
CA VAL A 85 -5.22 -7.04 -24.74
C VAL A 85 -4.67 -7.42 -26.12
N GLN A 86 -4.38 -6.45 -26.99
CA GLN A 86 -3.77 -6.72 -28.30
C GLN A 86 -2.40 -7.38 -28.18
N ARG A 87 -1.52 -6.84 -27.32
CA ARG A 87 -0.15 -7.35 -27.15
C ARG A 87 -0.13 -8.73 -26.50
N THR A 88 -0.94 -8.97 -25.47
CA THR A 88 -1.03 -10.26 -24.78
C THR A 88 -1.54 -11.34 -25.73
N HIS A 89 -2.62 -11.08 -26.46
CA HIS A 89 -3.15 -12.03 -27.46
C HIS A 89 -2.11 -12.33 -28.54
N ALA A 90 -1.46 -11.32 -29.11
CA ALA A 90 -0.42 -11.53 -30.13
C ALA A 90 0.77 -12.35 -29.59
N ALA A 91 1.19 -12.14 -28.33
CA ALA A 91 2.27 -12.90 -27.71
C ALA A 91 1.84 -14.37 -27.46
N VAL A 92 0.59 -14.62 -27.02
CA VAL A 92 0.04 -15.99 -26.88
C VAL A 92 0.03 -16.72 -28.20
N GLU A 93 -0.41 -16.09 -29.29
CA GLU A 93 -0.41 -16.71 -30.61
C GLU A 93 1.00 -17.04 -31.12
N ARG A 94 1.98 -16.16 -30.81
CA ARG A 94 3.41 -16.44 -31.11
C ARG A 94 3.93 -17.62 -30.30
N ALA A 95 3.64 -17.67 -28.97
CA ALA A 95 4.01 -18.81 -28.13
C ALA A 95 3.42 -20.11 -28.65
N HIS A 96 2.13 -20.11 -28.99
CA HIS A 96 1.43 -21.29 -29.53
C HIS A 96 2.03 -21.79 -30.85
N ALA A 97 2.36 -20.88 -31.75
CA ALA A 97 2.96 -21.25 -33.05
C ALA A 97 4.33 -21.95 -32.89
N LYS A 98 5.02 -21.76 -31.73
CA LYS A 98 6.34 -22.32 -31.43
C LYS A 98 6.29 -23.48 -30.42
N ALA A 99 5.12 -23.82 -29.91
CA ALA A 99 4.94 -24.79 -28.83
C ALA A 99 5.22 -26.24 -29.21
N ALA A 100 5.27 -26.59 -30.51
CA ALA A 100 5.39 -27.99 -30.96
C ALA A 100 6.65 -28.72 -30.44
N GLY A 101 7.75 -27.99 -30.19
CA GLY A 101 8.99 -28.53 -29.62
C GLY A 101 9.10 -28.40 -28.08
N ALA A 102 8.14 -27.74 -27.44
CA ALA A 102 8.16 -27.51 -26.00
C ALA A 102 7.72 -28.75 -25.20
N THR A 103 8.08 -28.81 -23.92
CA THR A 103 7.64 -29.89 -23.02
C THR A 103 6.11 -29.91 -22.85
N PRO A 104 5.51 -31.04 -22.44
CA PRO A 104 4.06 -31.10 -22.20
C PRO A 104 3.54 -30.06 -21.21
N VAL A 105 4.32 -29.72 -20.16
CA VAL A 105 3.96 -28.70 -19.17
C VAL A 105 4.01 -27.30 -19.80
N GLU A 106 5.04 -26.98 -20.58
CA GLU A 106 5.13 -25.71 -21.30
C GLU A 106 3.98 -25.55 -22.31
N GLN A 107 3.65 -26.62 -23.05
CA GLN A 107 2.50 -26.63 -23.98
C GLN A 107 1.18 -26.36 -23.23
N ALA A 108 1.01 -26.94 -22.04
CA ALA A 108 -0.17 -26.74 -21.21
C ALA A 108 -0.24 -25.31 -20.67
N LEU A 109 0.88 -24.73 -20.21
CA LEU A 109 0.99 -23.32 -19.79
C LEU A 109 0.62 -22.35 -20.92
N ILE A 110 1.16 -22.58 -22.13
CA ILE A 110 0.86 -21.78 -23.32
C ILE A 110 -0.63 -21.91 -23.68
N GLY A 111 -1.17 -23.12 -23.59
CA GLY A 111 -2.59 -23.40 -23.84
C GLY A 111 -3.51 -22.66 -22.85
N ALA A 112 -3.13 -22.62 -21.58
CA ALA A 112 -3.91 -21.93 -20.53
C ALA A 112 -4.01 -20.42 -20.79
N LEU A 113 -2.97 -19.76 -21.31
CA LEU A 113 -3.02 -18.32 -21.63
C LEU A 113 -4.03 -17.98 -22.74
N ARG A 114 -4.44 -18.92 -23.58
CA ARG A 114 -5.54 -18.71 -24.54
C ARG A 114 -6.90 -18.51 -23.85
N ALA A 115 -7.09 -19.07 -22.67
CA ALA A 115 -8.28 -18.80 -21.87
C ALA A 115 -8.21 -17.41 -21.21
N ARG A 116 -6.99 -16.94 -20.88
CA ARG A 116 -6.77 -15.61 -20.30
C ARG A 116 -6.90 -14.48 -21.32
N TYR A 117 -6.52 -14.72 -22.59
CA TYR A 117 -6.50 -13.75 -23.69
C TYR A 117 -7.11 -14.35 -24.96
N PRO A 118 -8.43 -14.63 -24.96
CA PRO A 118 -9.06 -15.40 -26.03
C PRO A 118 -9.18 -14.63 -27.35
N GLN A 119 -9.03 -13.33 -27.34
CA GLN A 119 -9.19 -12.45 -28.50
C GLN A 119 -8.34 -11.18 -28.38
N ALA A 120 -8.11 -10.50 -29.52
CA ALA A 120 -7.30 -9.28 -29.58
C ALA A 120 -8.07 -8.01 -29.19
N GLU A 121 -9.39 -8.06 -29.09
CA GLU A 121 -10.27 -6.95 -28.72
C GLU A 121 -10.69 -7.07 -27.25
N ALA A 122 -10.58 -5.97 -26.50
CA ALA A 122 -11.09 -5.91 -25.14
C ALA A 122 -12.62 -6.02 -25.12
N VAL A 123 -13.15 -6.72 -24.12
CA VAL A 123 -14.58 -6.76 -23.82
C VAL A 123 -14.91 -5.69 -22.77
N ALA A 124 -16.20 -5.46 -22.53
CA ALA A 124 -16.64 -4.44 -21.56
C ALA A 124 -16.12 -4.70 -20.14
N ASP A 125 -15.96 -5.98 -19.80
CA ASP A 125 -15.40 -6.44 -18.53
C ASP A 125 -14.51 -7.64 -18.81
N CYS A 126 -13.19 -7.41 -18.79
CA CYS A 126 -12.21 -8.47 -19.05
C CYS A 126 -12.05 -9.46 -17.89
N SER A 127 -12.61 -9.19 -16.72
CA SER A 127 -12.59 -10.12 -15.56
C SER A 127 -13.34 -11.43 -15.86
N VAL A 128 -14.23 -11.44 -16.83
CA VAL A 128 -14.91 -12.66 -17.32
C VAL A 128 -13.94 -13.74 -17.85
N TRP A 129 -12.68 -13.38 -18.13
CA TRP A 129 -11.66 -14.31 -18.55
C TRP A 129 -10.90 -14.97 -17.39
N ASN A 130 -11.05 -14.45 -16.16
CA ASN A 130 -10.33 -14.95 -14.99
C ASN A 130 -10.74 -16.38 -14.62
N GLU A 131 -12.04 -16.68 -14.56
CA GLU A 131 -12.54 -18.01 -14.21
C GLU A 131 -12.08 -19.11 -15.22
N PRO A 132 -12.25 -18.93 -16.55
CA PRO A 132 -11.73 -19.88 -17.54
C PRO A 132 -10.20 -20.07 -17.44
N TYR A 133 -9.46 -19.01 -17.13
CA TYR A 133 -8.01 -19.10 -16.95
C TYR A 133 -7.63 -19.85 -15.68
N ALA A 134 -8.27 -19.57 -14.55
CA ALA A 134 -8.02 -20.27 -13.29
C ALA A 134 -8.33 -21.78 -13.41
N ASP A 135 -9.40 -22.16 -14.13
CA ASP A 135 -9.71 -23.56 -14.40
C ASP A 135 -8.69 -24.23 -15.34
N ALA A 136 -8.21 -23.50 -16.34
CA ALA A 136 -7.12 -23.99 -17.19
C ALA A 136 -5.83 -24.20 -16.40
N MET A 137 -5.49 -23.28 -15.48
CA MET A 137 -4.31 -23.40 -14.63
C MET A 137 -4.44 -24.53 -13.59
N ARG A 138 -5.64 -24.82 -13.09
CA ARG A 138 -5.91 -26.01 -12.27
C ARG A 138 -5.58 -27.31 -13.04
N ALA A 139 -5.93 -27.36 -14.31
CA ALA A 139 -5.58 -28.51 -15.16
C ALA A 139 -4.07 -28.62 -15.40
N VAL A 140 -3.36 -27.49 -15.55
CA VAL A 140 -1.88 -27.47 -15.63
C VAL A 140 -1.26 -27.96 -14.32
N TYR A 141 -1.76 -27.50 -13.17
CA TYR A 141 -1.29 -27.96 -11.85
C TYR A 141 -1.45 -29.47 -11.67
N ALA A 142 -2.56 -30.05 -12.14
CA ALA A 142 -2.77 -31.49 -12.08
C ALA A 142 -1.75 -32.32 -12.89
N LEU A 143 -1.07 -31.73 -13.89
CA LEU A 143 0.00 -32.37 -14.66
C LEU A 143 1.35 -32.37 -13.94
N ALA A 144 1.60 -31.39 -13.07
CA ALA A 144 2.88 -31.18 -12.39
C ALA A 144 2.65 -30.62 -10.97
N PRO A 145 2.01 -31.39 -10.07
CA PRO A 145 1.64 -30.87 -8.74
C PRO A 145 2.83 -30.63 -7.82
N ASP A 146 3.98 -31.25 -8.09
CA ASP A 146 5.21 -31.09 -7.31
C ASP A 146 6.10 -29.94 -7.82
N ASP A 147 5.71 -29.26 -8.90
CA ASP A 147 6.45 -28.13 -9.48
C ASP A 147 6.04 -26.82 -8.80
N PRO A 148 6.94 -26.15 -8.02
CA PRO A 148 6.59 -24.96 -7.26
C PRO A 148 6.28 -23.73 -8.13
N ASP A 149 6.82 -23.64 -9.36
CA ASP A 149 6.42 -22.59 -10.31
C ASP A 149 4.97 -22.79 -10.76
N ILE A 150 4.59 -24.03 -11.05
CA ILE A 150 3.21 -24.35 -11.46
C ILE A 150 2.23 -24.12 -10.30
N ALA A 151 2.62 -24.49 -9.07
CA ALA A 151 1.84 -24.19 -7.88
C ALA A 151 1.62 -22.68 -7.70
N THR A 152 2.70 -21.88 -7.89
CA THR A 152 2.64 -20.42 -7.83
C THR A 152 1.71 -19.84 -8.89
N LEU A 153 1.87 -20.24 -10.15
CA LEU A 153 1.07 -19.73 -11.27
C LEU A 153 -0.42 -20.12 -11.17
N HIS A 154 -0.71 -21.31 -10.62
CA HIS A 154 -2.08 -21.73 -10.35
C HIS A 154 -2.70 -20.94 -9.19
N ALA A 155 -1.94 -20.73 -8.10
CA ALA A 155 -2.37 -19.91 -6.97
C ALA A 155 -2.65 -18.46 -7.41
N ASP A 156 -1.75 -17.84 -8.19
CA ASP A 156 -1.94 -16.49 -8.75
C ASP A 156 -3.22 -16.42 -9.60
N ALA A 157 -3.44 -17.39 -10.50
CA ALA A 157 -4.65 -17.42 -11.32
C ALA A 157 -5.94 -17.52 -10.48
N ALA A 158 -5.92 -18.27 -9.39
CA ALA A 158 -7.05 -18.40 -8.47
C ALA A 158 -7.25 -17.16 -7.59
N MET A 159 -6.16 -16.50 -7.15
CA MET A 159 -6.20 -15.25 -6.38
C MET A 159 -6.77 -14.09 -7.22
N ASN A 160 -6.52 -14.07 -8.51
CA ASN A 160 -7.05 -13.07 -9.43
C ASN A 160 -8.57 -13.18 -9.68
N LEU A 161 -9.27 -14.17 -9.12
CA LEU A 161 -10.74 -14.24 -9.13
C LEU A 161 -11.36 -13.20 -8.18
N THR A 162 -10.71 -12.97 -7.05
CA THR A 162 -11.16 -12.06 -5.98
C THR A 162 -9.96 -11.31 -5.40
N PRO A 163 -9.30 -10.45 -6.20
CA PRO A 163 -8.11 -9.74 -5.73
C PRO A 163 -8.44 -8.89 -4.51
N TRP A 164 -7.60 -8.97 -3.46
CA TRP A 164 -7.77 -8.28 -2.18
C TRP A 164 -9.05 -8.62 -1.41
N GLN A 165 -9.72 -9.75 -1.77
CA GLN A 165 -10.94 -10.25 -1.15
C GLN A 165 -10.86 -11.77 -0.98
N LEU A 166 -9.76 -12.28 -0.43
CA LEU A 166 -9.57 -13.71 -0.20
C LEU A 166 -10.28 -14.19 1.08
N TRP A 167 -10.38 -13.31 2.08
CA TRP A 167 -11.03 -13.59 3.36
C TRP A 167 -12.10 -12.54 3.64
N ASP A 168 -13.19 -12.95 4.26
CA ASP A 168 -14.14 -12.04 4.89
C ASP A 168 -13.56 -11.59 6.24
N LEU A 169 -13.25 -10.31 6.37
CA LEU A 169 -12.55 -9.77 7.53
C LEU A 169 -13.36 -9.91 8.82
N GLY A 170 -14.69 -9.76 8.73
CA GLY A 170 -15.58 -9.80 9.89
C GLY A 170 -15.75 -11.21 10.48
N THR A 171 -15.77 -12.22 9.62
CA THR A 171 -16.01 -13.62 10.04
C THR A 171 -14.73 -14.46 10.09
N GLY A 172 -13.66 -14.03 9.44
CA GLY A 172 -12.42 -14.79 9.27
C GLY A 172 -12.60 -16.05 8.40
N GLN A 173 -13.71 -16.15 7.64
CA GLN A 173 -13.95 -17.24 6.71
C GLN A 173 -13.49 -16.86 5.29
N PRO A 174 -13.26 -17.83 4.39
CA PRO A 174 -13.07 -17.52 2.98
C PRO A 174 -14.18 -16.60 2.45
N ALA A 175 -13.81 -15.58 1.69
CA ALA A 175 -14.77 -14.66 1.09
C ALA A 175 -15.63 -15.37 0.02
N GLU A 176 -16.82 -14.84 -0.25
CA GLU A 176 -17.72 -15.38 -1.26
C GLU A 176 -17.05 -15.33 -2.65
N GLY A 177 -17.08 -16.43 -3.39
CA GLY A 177 -16.44 -16.55 -4.70
C GLY A 177 -14.94 -16.79 -4.69
N ALA A 178 -14.24 -16.62 -3.55
CA ALA A 178 -12.81 -16.84 -3.44
C ALA A 178 -12.48 -18.35 -3.35
N ARG A 179 -11.39 -18.74 -3.99
CA ARG A 179 -10.84 -20.11 -3.91
C ARG A 179 -9.79 -20.24 -2.79
N THR A 180 -9.98 -19.54 -1.69
CA THR A 180 -9.01 -19.36 -0.60
C THR A 180 -8.43 -20.65 -0.06
N LEU A 181 -9.29 -21.65 0.21
CA LEU A 181 -8.82 -22.95 0.75
C LEU A 181 -8.06 -23.77 -0.28
N GLU A 182 -8.45 -23.72 -1.56
CA GLU A 182 -7.70 -24.34 -2.66
C GLU A 182 -6.31 -23.71 -2.80
N ILE A 183 -6.24 -22.37 -2.82
CA ILE A 183 -4.98 -21.61 -2.87
C ILE A 183 -4.09 -21.99 -1.69
N ARG A 184 -4.65 -22.05 -0.48
CA ARG A 184 -3.91 -22.45 0.72
C ARG A 184 -3.32 -23.85 0.59
N ASP A 185 -4.13 -24.81 0.21
CA ASP A 185 -3.72 -26.23 0.13
C ASP A 185 -2.61 -26.41 -0.92
N VAL A 186 -2.69 -25.70 -2.05
CA VAL A 186 -1.66 -25.68 -3.11
C VAL A 186 -0.35 -25.08 -2.60
N LEU A 187 -0.41 -23.90 -1.98
CA LEU A 187 0.79 -23.20 -1.49
C LEU A 187 1.41 -23.92 -0.29
N GLU A 188 0.62 -24.43 0.67
CA GLU A 188 1.11 -25.24 1.79
C GLU A 188 1.73 -26.55 1.32
N GLY A 189 1.16 -27.19 0.29
CA GLY A 189 1.74 -28.36 -0.37
C GLY A 189 3.11 -28.06 -0.96
N ALA A 190 3.25 -26.95 -1.68
CA ALA A 190 4.54 -26.51 -2.23
C ALA A 190 5.54 -26.17 -1.11
N LEU A 191 5.13 -25.43 -0.08
CA LEU A 191 5.97 -25.07 1.08
C LEU A 191 6.51 -26.26 1.86
N ALA A 192 5.86 -27.42 1.80
CA ALA A 192 6.31 -28.65 2.43
C ALA A 192 7.53 -29.27 1.74
N THR A 193 7.86 -28.83 0.51
CA THR A 193 9.04 -29.28 -0.24
C THR A 193 10.24 -28.34 -0.01
N GLU A 194 11.47 -28.86 -0.17
CA GLU A 194 12.68 -28.04 -0.07
C GLU A 194 12.72 -26.92 -1.12
N ALA A 195 12.31 -27.24 -2.36
CA ALA A 195 12.26 -26.28 -3.47
C ALA A 195 11.22 -25.18 -3.22
N GLY A 196 9.99 -25.52 -2.86
CA GLY A 196 8.92 -24.56 -2.59
C GLY A 196 9.19 -23.71 -1.35
N ALA A 197 9.85 -24.27 -0.34
CA ALA A 197 10.23 -23.53 0.88
C ALA A 197 11.25 -22.41 0.63
N ARG A 198 11.85 -22.33 -0.56
CA ARG A 198 12.80 -21.29 -1.02
C ARG A 198 12.36 -20.62 -2.32
N HIS A 199 11.15 -20.89 -2.76
CA HIS A 199 10.64 -20.39 -4.03
C HIS A 199 10.07 -18.97 -3.86
N PRO A 200 10.58 -17.94 -4.56
CA PRO A 200 10.17 -16.56 -4.33
C PRO A 200 8.68 -16.33 -4.53
N GLY A 201 8.08 -16.95 -5.56
CA GLY A 201 6.65 -16.80 -5.83
C GLY A 201 5.76 -17.50 -4.81
N VAL A 202 6.10 -18.73 -4.38
CA VAL A 202 5.35 -19.46 -3.33
C VAL A 202 5.33 -18.67 -2.03
N LEU A 203 6.50 -18.17 -1.60
CA LEU A 203 6.64 -17.39 -0.36
C LEU A 203 5.85 -16.08 -0.44
N HIS A 204 5.93 -15.38 -1.57
CA HIS A 204 5.23 -14.13 -1.82
C HIS A 204 3.71 -14.30 -1.76
N LEU A 205 3.17 -15.21 -2.57
CA LEU A 205 1.72 -15.42 -2.63
C LEU A 205 1.15 -15.99 -1.32
N TYR A 206 1.93 -16.76 -0.56
CA TYR A 206 1.49 -17.22 0.75
C TYR A 206 1.37 -16.08 1.77
N ILE A 207 2.20 -15.04 1.67
CA ILE A 207 2.05 -13.83 2.49
C ILE A 207 0.73 -13.15 2.13
N HIS A 208 0.48 -12.88 0.85
CA HIS A 208 -0.79 -12.28 0.40
C HIS A 208 -2.03 -13.10 0.78
N LEU A 209 -1.92 -14.43 0.75
CA LEU A 209 -3.01 -15.29 1.20
C LEU A 209 -3.32 -15.09 2.69
N MET A 210 -2.28 -14.94 3.52
CA MET A 210 -2.43 -15.00 4.98
C MET A 210 -2.60 -13.64 5.65
N GLU A 211 -2.26 -12.54 5.00
CA GLU A 211 -2.32 -11.19 5.57
C GLU A 211 -3.74 -10.79 6.03
N MET A 212 -4.78 -11.14 5.26
CA MET A 212 -6.18 -10.90 5.61
C MET A 212 -6.79 -12.02 6.48
N SER A 213 -6.04 -13.09 6.75
CA SER A 213 -6.59 -14.26 7.46
C SER A 213 -6.81 -13.98 8.95
N PRO A 214 -7.62 -14.79 9.65
CA PRO A 214 -7.76 -14.69 11.09
C PRO A 214 -6.50 -15.13 11.88
N ALA A 215 -5.44 -15.59 11.20
CA ALA A 215 -4.20 -16.08 11.82
C ALA A 215 -2.96 -15.76 10.97
N PRO A 216 -2.66 -14.46 10.69
CA PRO A 216 -1.52 -14.07 9.87
C PRO A 216 -0.17 -14.50 10.47
N GLU A 217 -0.07 -14.63 11.78
CA GLU A 217 1.14 -15.10 12.48
C GLU A 217 1.61 -16.50 12.05
N ARG A 218 0.73 -17.33 11.48
CA ARG A 218 1.11 -18.64 10.93
C ARG A 218 2.08 -18.53 9.74
N ALA A 219 2.11 -17.40 9.06
CA ALA A 219 2.97 -17.17 7.90
C ALA A 219 4.29 -16.45 8.25
N LEU A 220 4.56 -16.08 9.52
CA LEU A 220 5.79 -15.39 9.90
C LEU A 220 7.08 -16.14 9.50
N THR A 221 7.10 -17.46 9.64
CA THR A 221 8.27 -18.26 9.21
C THR A 221 8.45 -18.29 7.69
N VAL A 222 7.38 -18.11 6.92
CA VAL A 222 7.43 -17.99 5.45
C VAL A 222 7.94 -16.61 5.08
N ALA A 223 7.47 -15.56 5.75
CA ALA A 223 7.97 -14.20 5.59
C ALA A 223 9.48 -14.12 5.87
N ASP A 224 9.96 -14.75 6.95
CA ASP A 224 11.38 -14.78 7.29
C ASP A 224 12.24 -15.47 6.22
N ARG A 225 11.73 -16.51 5.54
CA ARG A 225 12.43 -17.17 4.43
C ARG A 225 12.56 -16.27 3.21
N LEU A 226 11.61 -15.35 2.99
CA LEU A 226 11.64 -14.41 1.87
C LEU A 226 12.65 -13.27 2.08
N ARG A 227 12.95 -12.92 3.35
CA ARG A 227 13.87 -11.83 3.67
C ARG A 227 15.23 -12.06 3.04
N GLY A 228 15.64 -11.15 2.15
CA GLY A 228 16.95 -11.19 1.47
C GLY A 228 17.11 -12.30 0.44
N LEU A 229 16.05 -13.07 0.10
CA LEU A 229 16.11 -14.13 -0.92
C LEU A 229 16.35 -13.55 -2.31
N VAL A 230 15.80 -12.37 -2.61
CA VAL A 230 15.93 -11.64 -3.87
C VAL A 230 16.39 -10.20 -3.57
N PRO A 231 17.71 -9.96 -3.45
CA PRO A 231 18.26 -8.74 -2.85
C PRO A 231 17.91 -7.43 -3.55
N ASP A 232 17.69 -7.43 -4.86
CA ASP A 232 17.37 -6.23 -5.64
C ASP A 232 15.90 -6.13 -6.05
N ALA A 233 15.03 -7.03 -5.57
CA ALA A 233 13.59 -6.94 -5.80
C ALA A 233 12.90 -6.26 -4.62
N GLY A 234 12.70 -4.92 -4.71
CA GLY A 234 12.19 -4.10 -3.62
C GLY A 234 10.86 -4.61 -3.07
N HIS A 235 9.92 -5.00 -3.94
CA HIS A 235 8.63 -5.53 -3.51
C HIS A 235 8.77 -6.82 -2.67
N LEU A 236 9.65 -7.77 -3.06
CA LEU A 236 9.86 -9.00 -2.27
C LEU A 236 10.56 -8.73 -0.93
N LEU A 237 11.41 -7.71 -0.85
CA LEU A 237 12.03 -7.28 0.42
C LEU A 237 11.01 -6.62 1.35
N HIS A 238 10.01 -5.95 0.79
CA HIS A 238 8.92 -5.30 1.49
C HIS A 238 7.90 -6.32 2.04
N MET A 239 7.55 -7.36 1.28
CA MET A 239 6.46 -8.29 1.56
C MET A 239 6.42 -8.88 2.99
N PRO A 240 7.53 -9.24 3.64
CA PRO A 240 7.49 -9.69 5.03
C PRO A 240 6.84 -8.69 5.99
N SER A 241 6.91 -7.38 5.69
CA SER A 241 6.35 -6.35 6.55
C SER A 241 4.81 -6.36 6.63
N HIS A 242 4.11 -6.99 5.67
CA HIS A 242 2.67 -7.21 5.73
C HIS A 242 2.26 -8.04 6.96
N LEU A 243 3.05 -9.06 7.29
CA LEU A 243 2.81 -9.87 8.48
C LEU A 243 3.42 -9.25 9.73
N ASP A 244 4.57 -8.58 9.62
CA ASP A 244 5.20 -7.90 10.74
C ASP A 244 4.27 -6.84 11.35
N VAL A 245 3.59 -6.03 10.51
CA VAL A 245 2.67 -4.99 10.96
C VAL A 245 1.48 -5.56 11.71
N LEU A 246 0.89 -6.63 11.19
CA LEU A 246 -0.24 -7.32 11.81
C LEU A 246 0.15 -8.02 13.12
N CYS A 247 1.41 -8.42 13.26
CA CYS A 247 1.95 -9.08 14.44
C CYS A 247 2.65 -8.13 15.43
N GLY A 248 2.64 -6.81 15.16
CA GLY A 248 3.19 -5.80 16.08
C GLY A 248 4.71 -5.63 16.03
N ASP A 249 5.42 -6.28 15.08
CA ASP A 249 6.86 -6.07 14.91
C ASP A 249 7.15 -4.87 13.98
N TYR A 250 6.74 -3.69 14.42
CA TYR A 250 6.94 -2.45 13.66
C TYR A 250 8.42 -2.12 13.41
N ARG A 251 9.34 -2.68 14.20
CA ARG A 251 10.77 -2.57 13.96
C ARG A 251 11.16 -3.27 12.66
N GLN A 252 10.64 -4.47 12.42
CA GLN A 252 10.87 -5.19 11.17
C GLN A 252 10.14 -4.50 10.00
N VAL A 253 8.98 -3.92 10.23
CA VAL A 253 8.30 -3.09 9.21
C VAL A 253 9.23 -1.99 8.71
N VAL A 254 9.85 -1.20 9.60
CA VAL A 254 10.79 -0.14 9.23
C VAL A 254 12.05 -0.70 8.56
N ALA A 255 12.56 -1.85 9.03
CA ALA A 255 13.76 -2.47 8.49
C ALA A 255 13.53 -3.03 7.07
N ALA A 256 12.47 -3.81 6.87
CA ALA A 256 12.10 -4.42 5.59
C ALA A 256 11.88 -3.34 4.51
N ASN A 257 11.09 -2.31 4.82
CA ASN A 257 10.85 -1.22 3.90
C ASN A 257 12.08 -0.35 3.65
N SER A 258 13.00 -0.23 4.61
CA SER A 258 14.29 0.45 4.36
C SER A 258 15.15 -0.33 3.37
N ALA A 259 15.16 -1.66 3.43
CA ALA A 259 15.86 -2.50 2.46
C ALA A 259 15.19 -2.43 1.08
N ALA A 260 13.85 -2.47 1.03
CA ALA A 260 13.08 -2.33 -0.20
C ALA A 260 13.36 -0.99 -0.91
N ILE A 261 13.31 0.12 -0.18
CA ILE A 261 13.61 1.47 -0.70
C ILE A 261 15.05 1.54 -1.26
N ALA A 262 16.02 0.88 -0.62
CA ALA A 262 17.41 0.85 -1.11
C ALA A 262 17.54 0.06 -2.42
N ALA A 263 16.80 -1.05 -2.57
CA ALA A 263 16.72 -1.82 -3.82
C ALA A 263 16.01 -1.03 -4.93
N ASP A 264 14.90 -0.39 -4.62
CA ASP A 264 14.15 0.45 -5.55
C ASP A 264 14.97 1.64 -6.04
N GLU A 265 15.82 2.21 -5.20
CA GLU A 265 16.70 3.31 -5.60
C GLU A 265 17.72 2.87 -6.66
N LYS A 266 18.16 1.58 -6.63
CA LYS A 266 19.01 1.01 -7.69
C LYS A 266 18.27 0.98 -9.02
N TYR A 267 16.99 0.55 -9.02
CA TYR A 267 16.14 0.57 -10.21
C TYR A 267 15.86 2.02 -10.68
N HIS A 268 15.48 2.90 -9.76
CA HIS A 268 15.15 4.28 -10.06
C HIS A 268 16.29 5.05 -10.74
N ARG A 269 17.55 4.82 -10.33
CA ARG A 269 18.71 5.45 -10.99
C ARG A 269 18.84 5.08 -12.47
N GLN A 270 18.32 3.93 -12.89
CA GLN A 270 18.37 3.47 -14.28
C GLN A 270 17.10 3.85 -15.06
N ALA A 271 15.92 3.68 -14.48
CA ALA A 271 14.63 3.82 -15.14
C ALA A 271 13.94 5.19 -14.89
N GLY A 272 14.37 5.94 -13.86
CA GLY A 272 13.69 7.18 -13.45
C GLY A 272 12.37 6.92 -12.74
N ALA A 273 11.59 8.00 -12.51
CA ALA A 273 10.29 7.95 -11.83
C ALA A 273 9.09 7.75 -12.80
N MET A 274 9.28 7.97 -14.11
CA MET A 274 8.19 8.00 -15.09
C MET A 274 7.78 6.59 -15.54
N ASN A 275 7.38 5.73 -14.60
CA ASN A 275 6.93 4.35 -14.83
C ASN A 275 5.92 3.96 -13.75
N PHE A 276 5.18 2.87 -13.99
CA PHE A 276 4.17 2.37 -13.06
C PHE A 276 4.79 1.88 -11.74
N TYR A 277 6.02 1.38 -11.76
CA TYR A 277 6.71 0.88 -10.57
C TYR A 277 6.94 1.96 -9.49
N THR A 278 6.82 3.25 -9.84
CA THR A 278 6.84 4.33 -8.85
C THR A 278 5.73 4.19 -7.81
N LEU A 279 4.60 3.55 -8.13
CA LEU A 279 3.55 3.22 -7.17
C LEU A 279 4.08 2.29 -6.06
N TYR A 280 4.83 1.23 -6.42
CA TYR A 280 5.45 0.32 -5.44
C TYR A 280 6.51 1.02 -4.58
N ARG A 281 7.30 1.93 -5.18
CA ARG A 281 8.26 2.75 -4.42
C ARG A 281 7.55 3.68 -3.42
N ALA A 282 6.47 4.33 -3.84
CA ALA A 282 5.65 5.17 -2.96
C ALA A 282 5.03 4.34 -1.84
N HIS A 283 4.57 3.12 -2.13
CA HIS A 283 4.05 2.17 -1.17
C HIS A 283 5.08 1.77 -0.10
N ASN A 284 6.31 1.42 -0.48
CA ASN A 284 7.36 1.06 0.47
C ASN A 284 7.71 2.23 1.42
N LEU A 285 7.72 3.47 0.89
CA LEU A 285 7.91 4.69 1.70
C LEU A 285 6.72 4.91 2.65
N HIS A 286 5.50 4.76 2.15
CA HIS A 286 4.27 4.87 2.92
C HIS A 286 4.23 3.85 4.07
N PHE A 287 4.54 2.60 3.79
CA PHE A 287 4.57 1.53 4.79
C PHE A 287 5.65 1.77 5.87
N LYS A 288 6.82 2.29 5.48
CA LYS A 288 7.86 2.69 6.42
C LYS A 288 7.41 3.82 7.35
N ILE A 289 6.67 4.80 6.81
CA ILE A 289 6.07 5.87 7.63
C ILE A 289 5.13 5.25 8.66
N TYR A 290 4.24 4.34 8.24
CA TYR A 290 3.29 3.67 9.11
C TYR A 290 3.98 2.96 10.28
N GLY A 291 4.98 2.10 10.00
CA GLY A 291 5.76 1.42 11.04
C GLY A 291 6.45 2.39 11.99
N ALA A 292 7.02 3.49 11.47
CA ALA A 292 7.68 4.51 12.28
C ALA A 292 6.69 5.27 13.18
N LEU A 293 5.45 5.50 12.73
CA LEU A 293 4.38 6.10 13.54
C LEU A 293 4.05 5.21 14.75
N PHE A 294 3.94 3.90 14.57
CA PHE A 294 3.62 2.95 15.64
C PHE A 294 4.76 2.72 16.64
N LEU A 295 6.02 3.00 16.21
CA LEU A 295 7.20 2.98 17.08
C LEU A 295 7.45 4.29 17.83
N GLY A 296 6.73 5.38 17.52
CA GLY A 296 7.04 6.70 18.05
C GLY A 296 8.32 7.32 17.48
N GLN A 297 8.71 6.97 16.24
CA GLN A 297 9.91 7.45 15.55
C GLN A 297 9.60 8.65 14.66
N ALA A 298 9.50 9.84 15.26
CA ALA A 298 9.14 11.07 14.57
C ALA A 298 10.15 11.45 13.47
N LYS A 299 11.45 11.32 13.75
CA LYS A 299 12.49 11.66 12.77
C LYS A 299 12.43 10.73 11.56
N VAL A 300 12.32 9.41 11.76
CA VAL A 300 12.22 8.44 10.68
C VAL A 300 10.99 8.71 9.82
N ALA A 301 9.83 8.95 10.44
CA ALA A 301 8.59 9.23 9.74
C ALA A 301 8.67 10.54 8.91
N LEU A 302 9.21 11.64 9.48
CA LEU A 302 9.36 12.92 8.77
C LEU A 302 10.35 12.85 7.61
N ASP A 303 11.52 12.21 7.82
CA ASP A 303 12.53 12.03 6.78
C ASP A 303 11.98 11.17 5.64
N THR A 304 11.19 10.14 5.97
CA THR A 304 10.58 9.26 4.96
C THR A 304 9.44 9.95 4.22
N ALA A 305 8.64 10.79 4.89
CA ALA A 305 7.60 11.60 4.23
C ALA A 305 8.23 12.58 3.22
N ALA A 306 9.37 13.18 3.54
CA ALA A 306 10.11 14.01 2.58
C ALA A 306 10.64 13.21 1.38
N GLN A 307 11.08 11.95 1.58
CA GLN A 307 11.49 11.06 0.50
C GLN A 307 10.28 10.67 -0.39
N LEU A 308 9.12 10.42 0.22
CA LEU A 308 7.89 10.10 -0.52
C LEU A 308 7.45 11.25 -1.42
N GLU A 309 7.44 12.48 -0.91
CA GLU A 309 7.14 13.67 -1.69
C GLU A 309 8.11 13.84 -2.87
N ALA A 310 9.40 13.58 -2.67
CA ALA A 310 10.40 13.63 -3.72
C ALA A 310 10.30 12.48 -4.74
N ALA A 311 9.74 11.34 -4.36
CA ALA A 311 9.59 10.16 -5.21
C ALA A 311 8.45 10.29 -6.22
N VAL A 312 7.49 11.18 -6.00
CA VAL A 312 6.30 11.39 -6.85
C VAL A 312 6.37 12.78 -7.51
N PRO A 313 7.05 12.92 -8.65
CA PRO A 313 7.17 14.20 -9.34
C PRO A 313 5.84 14.61 -9.99
N GLU A 314 5.60 15.94 -10.07
CA GLU A 314 4.39 16.51 -10.68
C GLU A 314 4.15 16.03 -12.11
N ASP A 315 5.21 15.91 -12.92
CA ASP A 315 5.10 15.43 -14.31
C ASP A 315 4.48 14.02 -14.38
N LEU A 316 4.74 13.17 -13.37
CA LEU A 316 4.12 11.84 -13.29
C LEU A 316 2.63 11.94 -12.95
N LEU A 317 2.24 12.80 -12.03
CA LEU A 317 0.83 13.02 -11.69
C LEU A 317 0.01 13.54 -12.87
N ARG A 318 0.65 14.24 -13.82
CA ARG A 318 -0.01 14.77 -15.03
C ARG A 318 -0.20 13.74 -16.15
N VAL A 319 0.31 12.51 -15.99
CA VAL A 319 0.06 11.40 -16.93
C VAL A 319 -1.40 10.97 -16.81
N GLN A 320 -2.10 10.93 -17.96
CA GLN A 320 -3.54 10.66 -18.03
C GLN A 320 -3.88 9.21 -18.44
N SER A 321 -2.93 8.46 -18.96
CA SER A 321 -3.15 7.06 -19.36
C SER A 321 -1.85 6.27 -19.14
N PRO A 322 -1.77 5.51 -18.03
CA PRO A 322 -2.76 5.40 -16.94
C PRO A 322 -2.93 6.71 -16.14
N PRO A 323 -4.03 6.90 -15.39
CA PRO A 323 -4.32 8.16 -14.67
C PRO A 323 -3.51 8.22 -13.37
N MET A 324 -2.23 8.55 -13.46
CA MET A 324 -1.28 8.44 -12.36
C MET A 324 -1.63 9.29 -11.14
N ALA A 325 -2.30 10.44 -11.33
CA ALA A 325 -2.77 11.24 -10.22
C ALA A 325 -3.83 10.52 -9.39
N ASP A 326 -4.69 9.71 -10.03
CA ASP A 326 -5.74 8.99 -9.32
C ASP A 326 -5.18 7.94 -8.34
N TRP A 327 -3.95 7.46 -8.60
CA TRP A 327 -3.30 6.43 -7.79
C TRP A 327 -2.16 6.94 -6.91
N LEU A 328 -1.61 8.14 -7.17
CA LEU A 328 -0.40 8.60 -6.48
C LEU A 328 -0.58 9.89 -5.67
N GLU A 329 -1.56 10.73 -6.00
CA GLU A 329 -1.66 12.05 -5.36
C GLU A 329 -1.93 11.96 -3.86
N ALA A 330 -2.75 10.97 -3.43
CA ALA A 330 -3.10 10.78 -2.03
C ALA A 330 -1.89 10.48 -1.12
N PHE A 331 -0.83 9.86 -1.66
CA PHE A 331 0.42 9.62 -0.90
C PHE A 331 1.10 10.92 -0.43
N LEU A 332 0.89 12.03 -1.12
CA LEU A 332 1.49 13.32 -0.75
C LEU A 332 0.86 13.94 0.50
N ALA A 333 -0.25 13.37 0.97
CA ALA A 333 -0.87 13.75 2.25
C ALA A 333 -0.23 13.08 3.48
N MET A 334 0.73 12.16 3.33
CA MET A 334 1.26 11.37 4.45
C MET A 334 2.01 12.22 5.48
N ARG A 335 2.68 13.31 5.08
CA ARG A 335 3.30 14.26 6.02
C ARG A 335 2.33 14.82 7.04
N VAL A 336 1.08 15.06 6.66
CA VAL A 336 0.03 15.58 7.53
C VAL A 336 -0.24 14.62 8.70
N HIS A 337 -0.36 13.32 8.40
CA HIS A 337 -0.55 12.29 9.43
C HIS A 337 0.64 12.25 10.41
N VAL A 338 1.87 12.35 9.90
CA VAL A 338 3.08 12.39 10.73
C VAL A 338 3.06 13.58 11.68
N LEU A 339 2.77 14.78 11.17
CA LEU A 339 2.74 15.99 11.96
C LEU A 339 1.66 15.95 13.05
N ILE A 340 0.46 15.44 12.73
CA ILE A 340 -0.63 15.26 13.70
C ILE A 340 -0.23 14.24 14.76
N ARG A 341 0.30 13.06 14.37
CA ARG A 341 0.70 12.00 15.30
C ARG A 341 1.67 12.49 16.36
N PHE A 342 2.59 13.38 15.98
CA PHE A 342 3.62 13.92 16.87
C PHE A 342 3.31 15.32 17.44
N GLY A 343 2.08 15.83 17.29
CA GLY A 343 1.64 17.10 17.85
C GLY A 343 2.43 18.32 17.34
N ARG A 344 2.91 18.26 16.08
CA ARG A 344 3.72 19.31 15.44
C ARG A 344 2.82 20.44 14.91
N TRP A 345 2.01 21.02 15.82
CA TRP A 345 0.98 21.99 15.48
C TRP A 345 1.51 23.23 14.75
N ALA A 346 2.64 23.77 15.19
CA ALA A 346 3.27 24.93 14.54
C ALA A 346 3.67 24.61 13.09
N ASP A 347 4.28 23.43 12.86
CA ASP A 347 4.72 23.01 11.53
C ASP A 347 3.53 22.79 10.57
N ILE A 348 2.39 22.30 11.09
CA ILE A 348 1.14 22.17 10.32
C ILE A 348 0.66 23.54 9.84
N LEU A 349 0.69 24.56 10.72
CA LEU A 349 0.23 25.90 10.37
C LEU A 349 1.13 26.59 9.33
N GLU A 350 2.40 26.18 9.24
CA GLU A 350 3.39 26.66 8.27
C GLU A 350 3.35 25.90 6.92
N LEU A 351 2.60 24.78 6.81
CA LEU A 351 2.51 24.02 5.55
C LEU A 351 2.00 24.91 4.41
N PRO A 352 2.74 24.99 3.28
CA PRO A 352 2.30 25.76 2.13
C PRO A 352 1.02 25.18 1.51
N ALA A 353 0.22 26.01 0.88
CA ALA A 353 -0.88 25.53 0.05
C ALA A 353 -0.29 24.99 -1.26
N PRO A 354 -0.82 23.88 -1.80
CA PRO A 354 -0.48 23.42 -3.14
C PRO A 354 -0.72 24.52 -4.19
N ALA A 355 0.22 24.64 -5.14
CA ALA A 355 0.11 25.64 -6.21
C ALA A 355 -1.02 25.32 -7.20
N ASP A 356 -1.32 24.03 -7.38
CA ASP A 356 -2.38 23.51 -8.25
C ASP A 356 -3.36 22.68 -7.40
N PRO A 357 -4.38 23.29 -6.75
CA PRO A 357 -5.28 22.59 -5.86
C PRO A 357 -6.24 21.63 -6.58
N GLU A 358 -6.34 21.68 -7.91
CA GLU A 358 -7.11 20.70 -8.68
C GLU A 358 -6.31 19.41 -8.88
N LEU A 359 -5.03 19.52 -9.19
CA LEU A 359 -4.14 18.36 -9.29
C LEU A 359 -3.92 17.72 -7.91
N TYR A 360 -3.67 18.53 -6.89
CA TYR A 360 -3.40 18.14 -5.51
C TYR A 360 -4.66 18.24 -4.63
N ALA A 361 -5.78 17.65 -5.11
CA ALA A 361 -7.09 17.84 -4.48
C ALA A 361 -7.18 17.19 -3.09
N VAL A 362 -6.70 15.95 -2.92
CA VAL A 362 -6.65 15.24 -1.64
C VAL A 362 -5.66 15.91 -0.68
N THR A 363 -4.47 16.25 -1.16
CA THR A 363 -3.44 16.98 -0.38
C THR A 363 -3.99 18.31 0.14
N THR A 364 -4.77 19.03 -0.67
CA THR A 364 -5.41 20.30 -0.27
C THR A 364 -6.44 20.06 0.84
N ALA A 365 -7.31 19.06 0.70
CA ALA A 365 -8.30 18.71 1.71
C ALA A 365 -7.62 18.29 3.03
N MET A 366 -6.64 17.39 2.96
CA MET A 366 -5.91 16.92 4.14
C MET A 366 -5.10 18.02 4.82
N ARG A 367 -4.60 19.00 4.07
CA ARG A 367 -3.96 20.19 4.67
C ARG A 367 -4.96 21.00 5.49
N HIS A 368 -6.18 21.24 5.00
CA HIS A 368 -7.21 21.96 5.76
C HIS A 368 -7.68 21.17 6.98
N TYR A 369 -7.85 19.84 6.86
CA TYR A 369 -8.07 18.94 7.98
C TYR A 369 -7.02 19.15 9.09
N ALA A 370 -5.74 19.03 8.74
CA ALA A 370 -4.64 19.12 9.70
C ALA A 370 -4.58 20.50 10.38
N ARG A 371 -4.81 21.58 9.62
CA ARG A 371 -4.84 22.94 10.16
C ARG A 371 -6.02 23.13 11.12
N GLY A 372 -7.19 22.56 10.79
CA GLY A 372 -8.33 22.54 11.70
C GLY A 372 -8.03 21.83 13.01
N VAL A 373 -7.41 20.64 12.96
CA VAL A 373 -6.98 19.88 14.14
C VAL A 373 -5.93 20.68 14.94
N ALA A 374 -4.92 21.25 14.30
CA ALA A 374 -3.87 22.01 14.95
C ALA A 374 -4.41 23.26 15.67
N LEU A 375 -5.31 24.00 15.03
CA LEU A 375 -5.95 25.18 15.62
C LEU A 375 -6.88 24.80 16.77
N SER A 376 -7.61 23.68 16.65
CA SER A 376 -8.41 23.14 17.75
C SER A 376 -7.52 22.78 18.95
N ALA A 377 -6.45 22.02 18.73
CA ALA A 377 -5.52 21.60 19.78
C ALA A 377 -4.79 22.79 20.45
N THR A 378 -4.65 23.93 19.77
CA THR A 378 -4.04 25.17 20.31
C THR A 378 -5.07 26.16 20.86
N GLY A 379 -6.37 25.82 20.86
CA GLY A 379 -7.44 26.65 21.42
C GLY A 379 -7.95 27.76 20.51
N GLU A 380 -7.57 27.78 19.23
CA GLU A 380 -7.97 28.80 18.26
C GLU A 380 -9.26 28.36 17.51
N VAL A 381 -10.34 28.15 18.28
CA VAL A 381 -11.61 27.53 17.84
C VAL A 381 -12.23 28.23 16.62
N ASP A 382 -12.29 29.58 16.62
CA ASP A 382 -12.90 30.31 15.50
C ASP A 382 -12.13 30.13 14.18
N ARG A 383 -10.80 30.04 14.26
CA ARG A 383 -9.96 29.75 13.09
C ARG A 383 -10.08 28.30 12.65
N ALA A 384 -10.24 27.37 13.59
CA ALA A 384 -10.47 25.97 13.31
C ALA A 384 -11.80 25.76 12.55
N GLU A 385 -12.86 26.51 12.93
CA GLU A 385 -14.14 26.52 12.19
C GLU A 385 -13.96 26.99 10.73
N ALA A 386 -13.17 28.01 10.51
CA ALA A 386 -12.89 28.47 9.16
C ALA A 386 -12.14 27.40 8.33
N GLU A 387 -11.16 26.71 8.94
CA GLU A 387 -10.46 25.61 8.27
C GLU A 387 -11.39 24.42 8.00
N ARG A 388 -12.33 24.10 8.90
CA ARG A 388 -13.35 23.07 8.69
C ARG A 388 -14.24 23.38 7.47
N ALA A 389 -14.66 24.63 7.33
CA ALA A 389 -15.43 25.04 6.15
C ALA A 389 -14.62 24.89 4.84
N LEU A 390 -13.33 25.29 4.86
CA LEU A 390 -12.41 25.12 3.72
C LEU A 390 -12.12 23.65 3.43
N PHE A 391 -12.04 22.81 4.45
CA PHE A 391 -11.90 21.36 4.30
C PHE A 391 -13.09 20.77 3.52
N HIS A 392 -14.31 21.05 3.93
CA HIS A 392 -15.49 20.54 3.23
C HIS A 392 -15.61 21.06 1.80
N GLU A 393 -15.23 22.31 1.55
CA GLU A 393 -15.15 22.86 0.20
C GLU A 393 -14.10 22.10 -0.64
N ALA A 394 -12.91 21.81 -0.08
CA ALA A 394 -11.86 21.05 -0.75
C ALA A 394 -12.28 19.62 -1.03
N VAL A 395 -12.93 18.93 -0.09
CA VAL A 395 -13.49 17.56 -0.29
C VAL A 395 -14.45 17.53 -1.47
N GLY A 396 -15.30 18.55 -1.63
CA GLY A 396 -16.23 18.66 -2.76
C GLY A 396 -15.55 18.79 -4.13
N ARG A 397 -14.25 19.07 -4.19
CA ARG A 397 -13.46 19.15 -5.42
C ARG A 397 -12.64 17.89 -5.71
N VAL A 398 -12.54 16.95 -4.76
CA VAL A 398 -11.80 15.70 -4.98
C VAL A 398 -12.52 14.85 -6.02
N PRO A 399 -11.84 14.44 -7.10
CA PRO A 399 -12.44 13.53 -8.08
C PRO A 399 -12.82 12.19 -7.45
N GLY A 400 -13.98 11.64 -7.83
CA GLY A 400 -14.43 10.33 -7.36
C GLY A 400 -13.53 9.15 -7.78
N THR A 401 -12.60 9.40 -8.69
CA THR A 401 -11.60 8.41 -9.17
C THR A 401 -10.33 8.38 -8.34
N ARG A 402 -10.14 9.33 -7.39
CA ARG A 402 -8.96 9.35 -6.51
C ARG A 402 -8.99 8.18 -5.53
N MET A 403 -7.93 7.41 -5.53
CA MET A 403 -7.75 6.23 -4.68
C MET A 403 -6.49 6.35 -3.82
N LEU A 404 -6.51 5.69 -2.69
CA LEU A 404 -5.32 5.28 -1.95
C LEU A 404 -5.38 3.75 -1.88
N PHE A 405 -4.73 3.08 -2.81
CA PHE A 405 -4.87 1.64 -3.08
C PHE A 405 -6.34 1.19 -3.21
N ASN A 406 -6.82 0.34 -2.30
CA ASN A 406 -8.18 -0.21 -2.34
C ASN A 406 -9.25 0.74 -1.77
N ASN A 407 -8.82 1.87 -1.18
CA ASN A 407 -9.73 2.82 -0.54
C ASN A 407 -9.99 4.03 -1.43
N THR A 408 -11.26 4.46 -1.53
CA THR A 408 -11.54 5.74 -2.17
C THR A 408 -11.05 6.88 -1.29
N CYS A 409 -10.50 7.95 -1.90
CA CYS A 409 -10.11 9.12 -1.11
C CYS A 409 -11.30 9.79 -0.41
N HIS A 410 -12.53 9.60 -0.90
CA HIS A 410 -13.73 10.08 -0.23
C HIS A 410 -14.01 9.35 1.09
N ASP A 411 -13.78 8.03 1.16
CA ASP A 411 -13.92 7.27 2.41
C ASP A 411 -12.85 7.71 3.43
N ILE A 412 -11.60 7.88 2.99
CA ILE A 412 -10.51 8.42 3.83
C ILE A 412 -10.86 9.83 4.36
N LEU A 413 -11.38 10.70 3.50
CA LEU A 413 -11.75 12.07 3.87
C LEU A 413 -13.01 12.13 4.75
N ALA A 414 -13.88 11.12 4.71
CA ALA A 414 -15.00 11.00 5.65
C ALA A 414 -14.51 10.73 7.08
N ILE A 415 -13.45 9.92 7.25
CA ILE A 415 -12.78 9.73 8.54
C ILE A 415 -12.16 11.05 9.01
N ALA A 416 -11.44 11.75 8.12
CA ALA A 416 -10.86 13.07 8.42
C ALA A 416 -11.93 14.07 8.89
N ALA A 417 -13.11 14.10 8.24
CA ALA A 417 -14.24 14.95 8.64
C ALA A 417 -14.69 14.64 10.07
N ALA A 418 -14.95 13.36 10.37
CA ALA A 418 -15.44 12.94 11.68
C ALA A 418 -14.38 13.20 12.78
N MET A 419 -13.09 12.99 12.49
CA MET A 419 -11.99 13.31 13.41
C MET A 419 -11.88 14.82 13.67
N LEU A 420 -12.02 15.67 12.65
CA LEU A 420 -12.00 17.12 12.78
C LEU A 420 -13.19 17.62 13.59
N ASP A 421 -14.38 17.12 13.30
CA ASP A 421 -15.59 17.43 14.06
C ASP A 421 -15.42 17.03 15.53
N GLY A 422 -14.91 15.84 15.79
CA GLY A 422 -14.66 15.35 17.14
C GLY A 422 -13.71 16.26 17.94
N GLU A 423 -12.55 16.59 17.38
CA GLU A 423 -11.56 17.45 18.03
C GLU A 423 -12.12 18.87 18.26
N LEU A 424 -12.77 19.46 17.26
CA LEU A 424 -13.28 20.82 17.32
C LEU A 424 -14.46 20.97 18.31
N GLU A 425 -15.44 20.05 18.27
CA GLU A 425 -16.56 20.07 19.21
C GLU A 425 -16.08 19.81 20.65
N TYR A 426 -15.06 18.99 20.83
CA TYR A 426 -14.43 18.80 22.14
C TYR A 426 -13.86 20.12 22.70
N ARG A 427 -13.15 20.88 21.85
CA ARG A 427 -12.58 22.18 22.28
C ARG A 427 -13.61 23.26 22.52
N LYS A 428 -14.78 23.16 21.93
CA LYS A 428 -15.95 24.00 22.24
C LYS A 428 -16.63 23.63 23.57
N GLY A 429 -16.28 22.49 24.18
CA GLY A 429 -16.94 21.93 25.35
C GLY A 429 -18.22 21.13 25.04
N ASN A 430 -18.51 20.84 23.78
CA ASN A 430 -19.64 20.04 23.33
C ASN A 430 -19.28 18.54 23.36
N HIS A 431 -18.97 18.02 24.55
CA HIS A 431 -18.35 16.69 24.71
C HIS A 431 -19.21 15.56 24.11
N ASP A 432 -20.53 15.59 24.26
CA ASP A 432 -21.43 14.56 23.69
C ASP A 432 -21.35 14.53 22.16
N LEU A 433 -21.32 15.69 21.50
CA LEU A 433 -21.16 15.78 20.05
C LEU A 433 -19.77 15.33 19.62
N ALA A 434 -18.75 15.70 20.40
CA ALA A 434 -17.36 15.32 20.14
C ALA A 434 -17.19 13.80 20.18
N PHE A 435 -17.68 13.13 21.21
CA PHE A 435 -17.57 11.69 21.33
C PHE A 435 -18.40 10.97 20.28
N ALA A 436 -19.60 11.44 19.93
CA ALA A 436 -20.37 10.88 18.84
C ALA A 436 -19.65 10.98 17.48
N ALA A 437 -18.95 12.10 17.21
CA ALA A 437 -18.14 12.25 15.99
C ALA A 437 -16.93 11.31 15.99
N LEU A 438 -16.25 11.15 17.14
CA LEU A 438 -15.12 10.22 17.26
C LEU A 438 -15.56 8.75 17.15
N GLU A 439 -16.69 8.37 17.72
CA GLU A 439 -17.30 7.04 17.52
C GLU A 439 -17.63 6.81 16.04
N ARG A 440 -18.17 7.82 15.36
CA ARG A 440 -18.40 7.75 13.92
C ARG A 440 -17.09 7.59 13.13
N SER A 441 -16.00 8.23 13.56
CA SER A 441 -14.68 8.06 12.91
C SER A 441 -14.17 6.62 13.05
N ILE A 442 -14.42 5.97 14.20
CA ILE A 442 -14.08 4.56 14.44
C ILE A 442 -14.87 3.65 13.52
N GLU A 443 -16.20 3.85 13.41
CA GLU A 443 -17.02 3.06 12.50
C GLU A 443 -16.56 3.15 11.03
N LEU A 444 -16.19 4.35 10.59
CA LEU A 444 -15.70 4.60 9.23
C LEU A 444 -14.32 3.93 9.02
N ASP A 445 -13.43 4.04 9.98
CA ASP A 445 -12.10 3.43 9.97
C ASP A 445 -12.19 1.90 9.90
N ASP A 446 -13.02 1.28 10.76
CA ASP A 446 -13.21 -0.17 10.83
C ASP A 446 -13.87 -0.78 9.59
N THR A 447 -14.58 0.01 8.81
CA THR A 447 -15.33 -0.47 7.63
C THR A 447 -14.63 -0.21 6.31
N LEU A 448 -13.39 0.32 6.34
CA LEU A 448 -12.60 0.46 5.14
C LEU A 448 -12.33 -0.91 4.48
N PRO A 449 -12.27 -0.99 3.15
CA PRO A 449 -11.66 -2.11 2.47
C PRO A 449 -10.24 -2.39 2.98
N TYR A 450 -9.89 -3.67 3.08
CA TYR A 450 -8.54 -4.06 3.51
C TYR A 450 -7.46 -3.44 2.63
N ASP A 451 -6.42 -2.94 3.28
CA ASP A 451 -5.26 -2.31 2.64
C ASP A 451 -4.01 -2.45 3.52
N GLU A 452 -2.83 -2.28 2.94
CA GLU A 452 -1.54 -2.33 3.63
C GLU A 452 -0.64 -1.17 3.20
N PRO A 453 -0.31 -0.31 4.14
CA PRO A 453 -0.87 -0.21 5.48
C PRO A 453 -2.34 0.19 5.43
N TRP A 454 -3.06 0.06 6.55
CA TRP A 454 -4.47 0.44 6.67
C TRP A 454 -4.72 1.86 6.16
N GLY A 455 -5.83 2.08 5.45
CA GLY A 455 -6.08 3.31 4.70
C GLY A 455 -6.05 4.59 5.54
N TRP A 456 -6.41 4.53 6.85
CA TRP A 456 -6.20 5.61 7.78
C TRP A 456 -4.92 5.38 8.60
N MET A 457 -3.94 6.30 8.49
CA MET A 457 -2.55 6.11 8.95
C MET A 457 -2.35 6.02 10.47
N GLN A 458 -3.37 6.22 11.26
CA GLN A 458 -3.32 6.11 12.72
C GLN A 458 -4.71 5.78 13.26
N PRO A 459 -4.85 4.73 14.08
CA PRO A 459 -6.14 4.32 14.59
C PRO A 459 -6.89 5.47 15.25
N THR A 460 -8.12 5.74 14.79
CA THR A 460 -8.97 6.81 15.34
C THR A 460 -9.25 6.59 16.82
N ARG A 461 -9.22 5.33 17.27
CA ARG A 461 -9.29 4.90 18.67
C ARG A 461 -8.27 5.58 19.59
N HIS A 462 -7.09 5.94 19.05
CA HIS A 462 -6.06 6.58 19.87
C HIS A 462 -6.47 7.98 20.35
N ALA A 463 -7.13 8.77 19.52
CA ALA A 463 -7.67 10.08 19.90
C ALA A 463 -8.88 9.93 20.82
N TYR A 464 -9.80 9.03 20.48
CA TYR A 464 -10.99 8.76 21.29
C TYR A 464 -10.61 8.33 22.70
N GLY A 465 -9.73 7.34 22.88
CA GLY A 465 -9.24 6.88 24.17
C GLY A 465 -8.51 7.96 24.97
N ALA A 466 -7.72 8.81 24.30
CA ALA A 466 -7.02 9.93 24.95
C ALA A 466 -7.99 10.96 25.54
N LEU A 467 -9.02 11.34 24.80
CA LEU A 467 -10.02 12.32 25.25
C LEU A 467 -10.98 11.72 26.30
N LEU A 468 -11.29 10.42 26.22
CA LEU A 468 -11.99 9.70 27.31
C LEU A 468 -11.20 9.78 28.63
N LEU A 469 -9.86 9.55 28.58
CA LEU A 469 -9.00 9.66 29.75
C LEU A 469 -8.94 11.09 30.30
N GLU A 470 -8.96 12.12 29.45
CA GLU A 470 -9.02 13.53 29.86
C GLU A 470 -10.32 13.84 30.62
N GLN A 471 -11.44 13.22 30.22
CA GLN A 471 -12.75 13.35 30.88
C GLN A 471 -12.92 12.40 32.08
N GLY A 472 -11.90 11.61 32.45
CA GLY A 472 -11.99 10.66 33.56
C GLY A 472 -12.83 9.41 33.25
N ARG A 473 -13.23 9.16 32.01
CA ARG A 473 -13.97 7.98 31.53
C ARG A 473 -13.02 6.77 31.36
N VAL A 474 -12.32 6.42 32.46
CA VAL A 474 -11.18 5.47 32.44
C VAL A 474 -11.56 4.06 31.99
N ALA A 475 -12.73 3.58 32.40
CA ALA A 475 -13.19 2.22 32.04
C ALA A 475 -13.46 2.10 30.53
N GLU A 476 -14.02 3.14 29.94
CA GLU A 476 -14.30 3.18 28.50
C GLU A 476 -13.01 3.29 27.71
N ALA A 477 -12.09 4.15 28.13
CA ALA A 477 -10.76 4.24 27.53
C ALA A 477 -9.99 2.91 27.59
N GLU A 478 -10.08 2.18 28.71
CA GLU A 478 -9.47 0.86 28.85
C GLU A 478 -10.02 -0.12 27.79
N ALA A 479 -11.34 -0.16 27.57
CA ALA A 479 -11.97 -1.02 26.58
C ALA A 479 -11.47 -0.68 25.15
N VAL A 480 -11.39 0.61 24.81
CA VAL A 480 -10.90 1.08 23.51
C VAL A 480 -9.47 0.62 23.23
N TYR A 481 -8.56 0.75 24.21
CA TYR A 481 -7.17 0.32 24.02
C TYR A 481 -7.01 -1.21 24.00
N ARG A 482 -7.86 -1.96 24.74
CA ARG A 482 -7.84 -3.41 24.66
C ARG A 482 -8.27 -3.92 23.29
N ALA A 483 -9.31 -3.32 22.72
CA ALA A 483 -9.75 -3.63 21.37
C ALA A 483 -8.64 -3.35 20.35
N ASP A 484 -8.04 -2.15 20.37
CA ASP A 484 -6.95 -1.78 19.47
C ASP A 484 -5.74 -2.72 19.54
N LEU A 485 -5.38 -3.15 20.76
CA LEU A 485 -4.26 -4.08 20.97
C LEU A 485 -4.60 -5.56 20.69
N GLY A 486 -5.85 -5.89 20.37
CA GLY A 486 -6.30 -7.26 20.18
C GLY A 486 -6.29 -8.09 21.46
N LEU A 487 -6.52 -7.46 22.62
CA LEU A 487 -6.57 -8.12 23.94
C LEU A 487 -7.99 -8.58 24.31
N ASP A 488 -8.93 -8.41 23.41
CA ASP A 488 -10.28 -8.95 23.47
C ASP A 488 -10.76 -9.28 22.04
N ASP A 489 -11.93 -9.92 21.94
CA ASP A 489 -12.48 -10.39 20.68
C ASP A 489 -13.42 -9.37 19.98
N THR A 490 -13.27 -8.06 20.28
CA THR A 490 -14.16 -7.03 19.72
C THR A 490 -13.81 -6.65 18.29
N LEU A 491 -12.53 -6.73 17.89
CA LEU A 491 -12.08 -6.41 16.56
C LEU A 491 -11.65 -7.65 15.76
N PRO A 492 -12.01 -7.74 14.48
CA PRO A 492 -11.40 -8.68 13.57
C PRO A 492 -9.88 -8.57 13.58
N ARG A 493 -9.18 -9.70 13.36
CA ARG A 493 -7.72 -9.78 13.47
C ARG A 493 -6.95 -8.74 12.63
N PRO A 494 -7.35 -8.44 11.37
CA PRO A 494 -6.65 -7.45 10.55
C PRO A 494 -6.78 -5.99 11.05
N LEU A 495 -7.76 -5.70 11.93
CA LEU A 495 -7.99 -4.37 12.50
C LEU A 495 -7.27 -4.15 13.84
N GLN A 496 -6.59 -5.17 14.34
CA GLN A 496 -5.85 -5.08 15.59
C GLN A 496 -4.44 -4.55 15.36
N HIS A 497 -3.94 -3.76 16.32
CA HIS A 497 -2.61 -3.16 16.29
C HIS A 497 -1.78 -3.59 17.52
N PRO A 498 -1.36 -4.86 17.60
CA PRO A 498 -0.63 -5.38 18.74
C PRO A 498 0.63 -4.56 19.03
N ASP A 499 1.02 -4.46 20.30
CA ASP A 499 2.29 -3.91 20.78
C ASP A 499 2.63 -2.47 20.33
N ASN A 500 1.67 -1.69 19.80
CA ASN A 500 1.93 -0.30 19.45
C ASN A 500 2.13 0.58 20.70
N VAL A 501 3.05 1.54 20.63
CA VAL A 501 3.43 2.38 21.78
C VAL A 501 2.29 3.24 22.33
N TRP A 502 1.32 3.62 21.48
CA TRP A 502 0.27 4.57 21.82
C TRP A 502 -0.83 3.92 22.65
N ALA A 503 -1.39 2.80 22.18
CA ALA A 503 -2.41 2.06 22.92
C ALA A 503 -1.83 1.40 24.17
N LEU A 504 -0.58 0.87 24.12
CA LEU A 504 0.11 0.37 25.32
C LEU A 504 0.25 1.45 26.40
N HIS A 505 0.59 2.69 26.01
CA HIS A 505 0.66 3.81 26.95
C HIS A 505 -0.72 4.11 27.58
N GLY A 506 -1.74 4.22 26.72
CA GLY A 506 -3.10 4.50 27.17
C GLY A 506 -3.65 3.42 28.10
N LEU A 507 -3.49 2.15 27.72
CA LEU A 507 -3.90 1.01 28.55
C LEU A 507 -3.16 0.98 29.89
N HIS A 508 -1.84 1.19 29.88
CA HIS A 508 -1.05 1.23 31.12
C HIS A 508 -1.57 2.31 32.09
N GLU A 509 -1.88 3.51 31.58
CA GLU A 509 -2.48 4.58 32.39
C GLU A 509 -3.85 4.18 32.93
N CYS A 510 -4.73 3.58 32.12
CA CYS A 510 -6.04 3.10 32.55
C CYS A 510 -5.93 2.09 33.69
N LEU A 511 -5.04 1.11 33.56
CA LEU A 511 -4.83 0.06 34.56
C LEU A 511 -4.33 0.63 35.90
N LEU A 512 -3.42 1.61 35.88
CA LEU A 512 -2.95 2.29 37.07
C LEU A 512 -4.08 3.07 37.76
N ARG A 513 -4.88 3.84 37.00
CA ARG A 513 -6.01 4.62 37.51
C ARG A 513 -7.11 3.71 38.08
N ASN A 514 -7.33 2.52 37.51
CA ASN A 514 -8.30 1.52 37.97
C ASN A 514 -7.75 0.62 39.09
N GLY A 515 -6.50 0.83 39.56
CA GLY A 515 -5.88 0.04 40.63
C GLY A 515 -5.53 -1.40 40.23
N LYS A 516 -5.50 -1.73 38.93
CA LYS A 516 -5.14 -3.07 38.39
C LYS A 516 -3.62 -3.24 38.32
N THR A 517 -2.94 -3.11 39.46
CA THR A 517 -1.47 -3.00 39.55
C THR A 517 -0.72 -4.21 38.98
N GLY A 518 -1.25 -5.42 39.09
CA GLY A 518 -0.62 -6.63 38.55
C GLY A 518 -0.56 -6.61 37.02
N GLU A 519 -1.68 -6.28 36.36
CA GLU A 519 -1.76 -6.15 34.91
C GLU A 519 -0.98 -4.93 34.41
N ALA A 520 -1.05 -3.82 35.13
CA ALA A 520 -0.26 -2.62 34.82
C ALA A 520 1.25 -2.92 34.80
N ALA A 521 1.74 -3.80 35.67
CA ALA A 521 3.16 -4.19 35.67
C ALA A 521 3.54 -4.97 34.39
N LEU A 522 2.66 -5.84 33.88
CA LEU A 522 2.88 -6.58 32.64
C LEU A 522 2.87 -5.64 31.43
N VAL A 523 1.81 -4.83 31.29
CA VAL A 523 1.69 -3.86 30.20
C VAL A 523 2.81 -2.82 30.26
N GLY A 524 3.22 -2.39 31.47
CA GLY A 524 4.35 -1.48 31.65
C GLY A 524 5.68 -2.07 31.17
N HIS A 525 5.87 -3.41 31.27
CA HIS A 525 7.04 -4.08 30.71
C HIS A 525 7.00 -4.07 29.17
N GLN A 526 5.86 -4.39 28.56
CA GLN A 526 5.65 -4.31 27.10
C GLN A 526 5.87 -2.89 26.60
N LEU A 527 5.26 -1.89 27.25
CA LEU A 527 5.43 -0.46 26.90
C LEU A 527 6.89 -0.03 26.95
N LYS A 528 7.64 -0.46 27.99
CA LYS A 528 9.08 -0.15 28.09
C LYS A 528 9.87 -0.72 26.90
N THR A 529 9.51 -1.91 26.43
CA THR A 529 10.15 -2.54 25.27
C THR A 529 9.76 -1.80 23.99
N ALA A 530 8.47 -1.53 23.79
CA ALA A 530 7.94 -0.86 22.62
C ALA A 530 8.50 0.58 22.46
N THR A 531 8.63 1.31 23.57
CA THR A 531 9.17 2.69 23.57
C THR A 531 10.70 2.78 23.46
N ALA A 532 11.42 1.65 23.50
CA ALA A 532 12.89 1.66 23.47
C ALA A 532 13.47 2.28 22.18
N LEU A 533 12.71 2.28 21.10
CA LEU A 533 13.10 2.86 19.81
C LEU A 533 12.42 4.20 19.50
N ALA A 534 11.54 4.68 20.37
CA ALA A 534 10.90 5.99 20.20
C ALA A 534 11.94 7.11 20.33
N ASP A 535 11.89 8.09 19.44
CA ASP A 535 12.77 9.27 19.47
C ASP A 535 12.08 10.50 20.06
N VAL A 536 10.83 10.35 20.50
CA VAL A 536 10.04 11.35 21.22
C VAL A 536 9.44 10.74 22.49
N PRO A 537 9.20 11.55 23.55
CA PRO A 537 8.50 11.07 24.74
C PRO A 537 7.04 10.75 24.41
N ILE A 538 6.62 9.50 24.65
CA ILE A 538 5.22 9.09 24.56
C ILE A 538 4.52 9.45 25.88
N ARG A 539 3.55 10.36 25.84
CA ARG A 539 2.87 10.91 27.04
C ARG A 539 1.36 10.65 27.04
N SER A 540 0.80 10.37 25.90
CA SER A 540 -0.60 10.06 25.66
C SER A 540 -0.72 9.25 24.37
N SER A 541 -1.82 8.55 24.17
CA SER A 541 -2.12 7.89 22.91
C SER A 541 -2.43 8.87 21.76
N CYS A 542 -2.76 10.12 22.08
CA CYS A 542 -2.89 11.24 21.14
C CYS A 542 -2.39 12.53 21.80
N PHE A 543 -1.66 13.36 21.05
CA PHE A 543 -1.25 14.70 21.50
C PHE A 543 -2.39 15.74 21.44
N CYS A 544 -3.57 15.34 21.00
CA CYS A 544 -4.80 16.10 21.18
C CYS A 544 -5.21 16.25 22.65
N ARG A 545 -4.75 15.39 23.54
CA ARG A 545 -4.96 15.46 24.97
C ARG A 545 -4.01 16.48 25.61
N LEU A 546 -4.55 17.48 26.37
CA LEU A 546 -3.81 18.63 26.89
C LEU A 546 -3.55 18.61 28.40
N ASP A 547 -4.22 17.77 29.17
CA ASP A 547 -4.05 17.66 30.64
C ASP A 547 -2.76 16.94 31.07
N VAL A 548 -1.99 16.45 30.08
CA VAL A 548 -0.73 15.73 30.31
C VAL A 548 0.38 16.73 30.70
N PRO A 549 1.06 16.57 31.85
CA PRO A 549 2.13 17.46 32.22
C PRO A 549 3.22 17.56 31.16
N PRO A 550 3.81 18.74 30.93
CA PRO A 550 4.98 18.84 30.04
C PRO A 550 6.08 17.92 30.56
N ALA A 551 6.89 17.31 29.66
CA ALA A 551 8.02 16.51 30.09
C ALA A 551 8.89 17.37 31.02
N THR A 552 8.94 17.02 32.27
CA THR A 552 10.09 17.41 33.07
C THR A 552 11.27 16.72 32.39
N ASP A 553 12.26 17.52 31.97
CA ASP A 553 13.55 16.97 31.53
C ASP A 553 14.02 15.99 32.60
N ALA A 554 13.68 14.71 32.43
CA ALA A 554 14.27 13.65 33.22
C ALA A 554 15.70 13.54 32.67
N CYS A 555 16.59 14.33 33.25
CA CYS A 555 18.02 14.14 33.14
C CYS A 555 18.30 12.66 33.22
N CYS A 556 18.96 12.12 32.20
CA CYS A 556 19.64 10.83 32.30
C CYS A 556 20.35 10.78 33.64
N PRO A 557 20.18 9.75 34.46
CA PRO A 557 21.01 9.59 35.63
C PRO A 557 22.45 9.41 35.15
N ASP A 558 23.28 10.43 35.48
CA ASP A 558 24.73 10.36 35.27
C ASP A 558 25.27 9.18 36.09
N PRO A 559 25.92 8.17 35.52
CA PRO A 559 26.41 7.03 36.27
C PRO A 559 27.64 7.29 37.13
N ALA A 560 28.05 8.56 37.28
CA ALA A 560 29.18 8.94 38.14
C ALA A 560 28.80 10.09 39.05
N GLY A 561 28.41 9.75 40.28
CA GLY A 561 28.12 10.73 41.35
C GLY A 561 29.31 11.66 41.66
N HIS A 562 29.34 12.85 41.12
CA HIS A 562 30.15 13.94 41.60
C HIS A 562 29.29 15.21 41.75
N ARG A 563 28.93 15.50 43.02
CA ARG A 563 28.37 16.79 43.43
C ARG A 563 29.35 17.91 43.06
N ARG A 564 28.96 18.78 42.14
CA ARG A 564 29.55 20.13 42.04
C ARG A 564 28.45 21.17 42.21
N SER A 565 28.72 22.09 43.15
CA SER A 565 27.92 23.23 43.57
C SER A 565 27.70 24.24 42.44
N ARG A 566 26.47 24.75 42.34
CA ARG A 566 26.06 25.83 41.43
C ARG A 566 26.74 27.17 41.83
N PRO A 567 27.14 27.98 40.83
CA PRO A 567 27.15 29.44 40.99
C PRO A 567 25.99 30.08 40.23
N ALA A 568 25.50 31.18 40.81
CA ALA A 568 24.38 31.98 40.34
C ALA A 568 24.69 32.67 38.99
N CYS A 569 23.69 32.73 38.12
CA CYS A 569 23.73 33.50 36.87
C CYS A 569 23.28 34.93 37.12
N SER A 570 24.18 35.88 36.90
CA SER A 570 23.89 37.31 36.72
C SER A 570 23.86 37.63 35.22
N SER A 571 22.86 38.39 34.85
CA SER A 571 22.63 38.97 33.52
C SER A 571 23.73 39.96 33.13
N ALA A 572 24.21 39.94 31.89
CA ALA A 572 24.75 41.11 31.19
C ALA A 572 24.68 40.96 29.67
N LEU A 573 23.98 41.88 29.06
CA LEU A 573 24.02 42.25 27.63
C LEU A 573 25.42 42.71 27.23
N VAL A 574 25.95 42.32 26.08
CA VAL A 574 26.82 43.18 25.23
C VAL A 574 26.72 42.81 23.76
N MET A 575 26.65 43.85 22.96
CA MET A 575 26.51 43.94 21.49
C MET A 575 27.81 43.72 20.72
N ALA A 576 27.62 43.30 19.48
CA ALA A 576 28.35 43.62 18.26
C ALA A 576 29.76 43.09 18.01
N GLY A 577 29.92 42.51 16.83
CA GLY A 577 31.24 42.31 16.20
C GLY A 577 31.15 41.59 14.85
N ARG A 578 31.13 42.36 13.75
CA ARG A 578 31.25 41.88 12.35
C ARG A 578 32.62 41.29 12.11
N SER A 579 32.67 40.16 11.36
CA SER A 579 33.83 39.89 10.51
C SER A 579 33.43 39.05 9.29
N ARG A 580 33.74 39.62 8.16
CA ARG A 580 33.62 39.00 6.80
C ARG A 580 34.75 38.00 6.59
N ARG A 581 34.45 36.85 6.00
CA ARG A 581 35.41 36.19 5.09
C ARG A 581 34.69 35.50 3.92
N ARG A 582 35.35 35.62 2.81
CA ARG A 582 34.99 35.43 1.40
C ARG A 582 34.87 33.96 0.98
N HIS A 583 33.94 33.72 0.07
CA HIS A 583 33.90 32.93 -1.16
C HIS A 583 34.93 31.81 -1.39
N ARG A 584 34.40 30.63 -1.69
CA ARG A 584 34.76 29.92 -2.95
C ARG A 584 33.49 29.22 -3.48
N GLY A 585 33.10 29.60 -4.69
CA GLY A 585 31.99 29.00 -5.41
C GLY A 585 32.40 27.67 -6.05
N SER A 586 31.49 26.71 -6.03
CA SER A 586 31.50 25.59 -6.95
C SER A 586 30.28 25.72 -7.88
N ARG A 587 30.58 25.72 -9.16
CA ARG A 587 29.59 25.86 -10.23
C ARG A 587 28.71 24.61 -10.26
N VAL A 588 27.43 24.77 -10.02
CA VAL A 588 26.40 23.82 -10.43
C VAL A 588 26.23 23.97 -11.94
N ARG A 589 26.42 22.88 -12.67
CA ARG A 589 26.12 22.85 -14.11
C ARG A 589 24.62 22.63 -14.26
N ASP A 590 23.97 23.57 -14.89
CA ASP A 590 22.61 23.44 -15.43
C ASP A 590 22.55 22.24 -16.38
N ILE A 591 21.77 21.23 -16.02
CA ILE A 591 21.38 20.17 -16.93
C ILE A 591 20.05 20.63 -17.55
N SER A 592 20.15 21.04 -18.82
CA SER A 592 19.05 21.56 -19.62
C SER A 592 17.93 20.53 -19.80
N SER A 593 16.70 21.02 -19.80
CA SER A 593 15.41 20.33 -19.99
C SER A 593 15.23 19.54 -21.32
N SER A 594 16.30 19.30 -22.07
CA SER A 594 16.27 18.59 -23.36
C SER A 594 16.36 17.06 -23.26
N GLY A 595 16.74 16.50 -22.11
CA GLY A 595 16.85 15.06 -21.89
C GLY A 595 15.50 14.36 -21.69
N VAL A 596 14.58 15.01 -20.99
CA VAL A 596 13.27 14.45 -20.62
C VAL A 596 12.36 14.27 -21.84
N ARG A 597 12.40 15.22 -22.79
CA ARG A 597 11.59 15.12 -24.03
C ARG A 597 12.03 13.98 -24.96
N ARG A 598 13.29 13.56 -24.92
CA ARG A 598 13.79 12.45 -25.74
C ARG A 598 13.38 11.07 -25.21
N TRP A 599 13.12 10.96 -23.92
CA TRP A 599 12.74 9.68 -23.33
C TRP A 599 11.26 9.37 -23.54
N PHE A 600 10.38 10.36 -23.39
CA PHE A 600 8.95 10.21 -23.73
C PHE A 600 8.75 9.89 -25.22
N SER A 601 9.53 10.53 -26.11
CA SER A 601 9.49 10.18 -27.53
C SER A 601 10.06 8.79 -27.81
N ALA A 602 11.04 8.31 -27.04
CA ALA A 602 11.59 6.95 -27.16
C ALA A 602 10.63 5.88 -26.61
N TRP A 603 9.90 6.17 -25.54
CA TRP A 603 8.86 5.28 -25.00
C TRP A 603 7.63 5.24 -25.92
N ALA A 604 7.14 6.38 -26.36
CA ALA A 604 6.06 6.48 -27.34
C ALA A 604 6.47 5.88 -28.70
N SER A 605 7.74 6.00 -29.12
CA SER A 605 8.25 5.45 -30.38
C SER A 605 8.50 3.94 -30.30
N ARG A 606 8.89 3.38 -29.15
CA ARG A 606 8.99 1.92 -28.98
C ARG A 606 7.61 1.27 -28.97
N VAL A 607 6.58 1.97 -28.50
CA VAL A 607 5.19 1.53 -28.57
C VAL A 607 4.60 1.71 -29.98
N SER A 608 5.05 2.68 -30.78
CA SER A 608 4.55 2.95 -32.14
C SER A 608 5.31 2.23 -33.27
N ALA A 609 6.55 1.78 -33.03
CA ALA A 609 7.35 1.10 -34.08
C ALA A 609 6.88 -0.31 -34.42
N SER A 610 6.00 -0.91 -33.59
CA SER A 610 5.37 -2.22 -33.88
C SER A 610 4.03 -2.12 -34.64
N ALA A 611 3.57 -0.91 -35.01
CA ALA A 611 2.28 -0.67 -35.66
C ALA A 611 2.36 -0.29 -37.16
N ALA A 612 3.52 -0.45 -37.80
CA ALA A 612 3.77 0.09 -39.15
C ALA A 612 3.69 -0.97 -40.29
N ASP A 613 2.90 -2.05 -40.14
CA ASP A 613 2.64 -2.96 -41.27
C ASP A 613 1.18 -3.46 -41.30
N VAL A 614 0.20 -2.56 -41.45
CA VAL A 614 -1.11 -2.88 -42.03
C VAL A 614 -1.67 -1.64 -42.73
N ALA A 615 -1.79 -1.70 -44.06
CA ALA A 615 -2.37 -0.66 -44.90
C ALA A 615 -3.91 -0.55 -44.73
N PRO A 616 -4.51 0.65 -44.89
CA PRO A 616 -5.94 0.84 -44.69
C PRO A 616 -6.76 0.49 -45.93
N CYS A 617 -7.84 -0.21 -45.74
CA CYS A 617 -8.91 -0.33 -46.74
C CYS A 617 -10.08 0.58 -46.35
N SER A 618 -10.36 1.55 -47.22
CA SER A 618 -11.44 2.53 -47.12
C SER A 618 -12.80 1.93 -47.48
N SER A 619 -13.84 2.25 -46.74
CA SER A 619 -15.14 2.66 -47.34
C SER A 619 -16.11 3.22 -46.29
N SER A 620 -16.61 4.36 -46.67
CA SER A 620 -17.61 5.21 -46.05
C SER A 620 -19.02 4.64 -46.18
N ALA A 621 -19.85 4.75 -45.15
CA ALA A 621 -21.30 4.95 -45.32
C ALA A 621 -21.91 5.63 -44.08
N ILE A 622 -22.53 6.76 -44.35
CA ILE A 622 -23.38 7.59 -43.50
C ILE A 622 -24.76 6.94 -43.37
N VAL A 623 -25.39 6.85 -42.17
CA VAL A 623 -26.85 7.03 -42.01
C VAL A 623 -27.18 7.54 -40.60
N ARG A 624 -28.13 8.46 -40.58
CA ARG A 624 -28.65 9.30 -39.48
C ARG A 624 -29.68 8.61 -38.60
N SER A 625 -29.68 9.06 -37.34
CA SER A 625 -30.79 9.41 -36.41
C SER A 625 -32.10 8.60 -36.40
N THR A 626 -32.55 8.27 -35.21
CA THR A 626 -33.79 8.86 -34.62
C THR A 626 -34.04 8.39 -33.18
N SER A 627 -34.58 9.30 -32.40
CA SER A 627 -35.03 9.24 -31.02
C SER A 627 -36.31 8.40 -30.81
N ALA A 628 -36.54 7.80 -29.64
CA ALA A 628 -37.68 8.12 -28.79
C ALA A 628 -37.98 7.09 -27.66
N ARG A 629 -38.08 7.64 -26.44
CA ARG A 629 -39.15 7.44 -25.41
C ARG A 629 -39.43 6.07 -24.77
N SER A 630 -39.10 6.03 -23.48
CA SER A 630 -39.97 5.84 -22.30
C SER A 630 -41.10 4.81 -22.34
N ALA A 631 -41.10 3.82 -21.43
CA ALA A 631 -42.30 3.40 -20.68
C ALA A 631 -41.94 2.64 -19.37
N LYS A 632 -42.43 3.17 -18.27
CA LYS A 632 -42.56 2.54 -16.95
C LYS A 632 -43.62 1.39 -16.98
N ARG A 633 -43.40 0.33 -16.18
CA ARG A 633 -44.43 -0.44 -15.44
C ARG A 633 -43.77 -1.24 -14.33
N LEU A 634 -44.00 -0.90 -13.08
CA LEU A 634 -44.98 -1.34 -12.08
C LEU A 634 -44.88 -2.84 -11.70
N ILE A 635 -44.54 -3.01 -10.42
CA ILE A 635 -44.55 -4.21 -9.56
C ILE A 635 -45.98 -4.69 -9.33
N PRO A 636 -46.21 -5.98 -9.00
CA PRO A 636 -46.98 -6.24 -7.79
C PRO A 636 -46.34 -7.24 -6.82
N GLN A 637 -46.48 -6.89 -5.54
CA GLN A 637 -46.27 -7.73 -4.36
C GLN A 637 -47.38 -8.80 -4.25
N SER A 638 -47.05 -9.95 -3.69
CA SER A 638 -48.00 -10.76 -2.91
C SER A 638 -47.24 -11.62 -1.85
N ARG A 639 -47.63 -11.42 -0.61
CA ARG A 639 -47.46 -12.30 0.58
C ARG A 639 -48.75 -13.03 0.84
N PRO A 640 -48.86 -13.87 1.89
CA PRO A 640 -48.27 -15.19 2.13
C PRO A 640 -49.37 -16.22 2.46
N SER A 641 -49.05 -17.49 2.59
CA SER A 641 -49.92 -18.39 3.38
C SER A 641 -49.10 -19.51 4.09
N SER A 642 -49.39 -19.58 5.35
CA SER A 642 -48.98 -20.57 6.32
C SER A 642 -49.65 -21.94 6.10
N SER A 643 -48.95 -23.05 6.38
CA SER A 643 -49.58 -24.21 7.05
C SER A 643 -48.53 -25.08 7.74
N ARG A 644 -48.79 -25.34 9.01
CA ARG A 644 -48.20 -26.39 9.86
C ARG A 644 -48.54 -27.79 9.30
N VAL A 645 -47.72 -28.79 9.61
CA VAL A 645 -48.01 -29.92 10.52
C VAL A 645 -46.90 -31.00 10.42
N SER A 646 -46.29 -31.27 11.54
CA SER A 646 -45.87 -32.54 12.20
C SER A 646 -45.40 -33.73 11.35
N GLY A 647 -44.28 -34.28 11.78
CA GLY A 647 -43.69 -35.58 11.56
C GLY A 647 -42.28 -35.59 12.14
#